data_9c5def077499a46fbf095fe438666a92
#
_entry.id   9c5def077499a46fbf095fe438666a92
#
_cell.length_a   1.000
_cell.length_b   1.000
_cell.length_c   1.000
_cell.angle_alpha   90.00
_cell.angle_beta   90.00
_cell.angle_gamma   90.00
#
_symmetry.space_group_name_H-M   'P 1'
#
loop_
_entity.id
_entity.type
_entity.pdbx_description
1 polymer ?
#
loop_
_entity_poly.entity_id
_entity_poly.type
_entity_poly.pdbx_seq_one_letter_code
_entity_poly.pdbx_strand_id
1 'polypeptide(L)'
;MNPRPHPLELAFQLALRALPPGPLRSEDAPEMLLTLRDQMEAEFSAWGRVRVAWRALRRTPAVVVSEWLDWLGITGPSRGPSTKREGDGMMSTWLRNLGFAGRSLRKSPTFSVATVFLVALGVGTVVTAFTVVDHVLLRPLPYPAADRLAYLTNGSHNGATLDRLGSVDAFEMWTVTSTSSVNLTRVDGDPLRLSRTETTPEFFTMFGARPHLGRLLVDGDLNDTGIVVVTYPFWRDVLGADPDVVGTAILIDDEPIEIVGVLAEDFVQPAHLGEPDFYRPMDWTNEALRSPGYHAHSVTARLNPDVTLEQANEQIGRVEVDVAAAFPEYYDEGPQDWPLESFHSITVQDVRSGLFLLLGAVGLLLLVACANVAHLFMARGLSRAREMSIRRAMGARTWNLLGQLSAESIVVGLLGGAGGLLLAQGALAFFRRWTVDLPRGASVTMDLRVFAVAIGLATLTALLFGLVPALRTVGQDLHTGLRTGGRGMSGGRSVQAFRSGLVIFEVAISLVLVASAGLLMRSFASVTAIDPGVESEGVWVVPLNVANIDSPEQHLERMEPVRRALATIPGLRSATYSIEAPFQHVGGSRCCWGNRATPPGETEDNAVRLHMHPVAPDYFETFGTELIAGELWSAGMATGQPVPAVVSEPLAVRFWGSAEGAIGRELSNGGGSIVVGVVEQTRHYGLDQEHDYALYLPMEAMPFPIPIATFGLRVADAGPGFARQVREAIWAEEPTLPVPQVVPMEEWISESSATRRFGSLLFGAFGVVALLLAAAGL
;
A
#
# COMPACT_ATOMS: atom_id res chain seq x y z
N MET A 1 30.82 36.05 13.93
CA MET A 1 29.96 34.95 13.41
C MET A 1 28.56 35.56 13.25
N ASN A 2 28.10 35.77 12.01
CA ASN A 2 26.74 36.23 11.78
C ASN A 2 25.76 35.09 12.16
N PRO A 3 24.79 35.33 13.03
CA PRO A 3 23.79 34.31 13.34
C PRO A 3 23.03 33.93 12.08
N ARG A 4 22.79 32.63 11.89
CA ARG A 4 22.00 32.13 10.76
C ARG A 4 20.60 32.76 10.80
N PRO A 5 20.08 33.25 9.66
CA PRO A 5 18.77 33.92 9.64
C PRO A 5 17.68 32.91 10.06
N HIS A 6 16.69 33.40 10.80
CA HIS A 6 15.55 32.60 11.21
C HIS A 6 14.78 32.08 9.98
N PRO A 7 14.25 30.85 9.96
CA PRO A 7 13.53 30.30 8.79
C PRO A 7 12.43 31.19 8.23
N LEU A 8 11.72 31.92 9.08
CA LEU A 8 10.67 32.89 8.68
C LEU A 8 11.25 34.15 8.04
N GLU A 9 12.44 34.60 8.44
CA GLU A 9 13.17 35.71 7.81
C GLU A 9 13.62 35.30 6.40
N LEU A 10 14.07 34.05 6.23
CA LEU A 10 14.41 33.47 4.94
C LEU A 10 13.21 33.38 3.99
N ALA A 11 12.04 32.97 4.51
CA ALA A 11 10.79 32.94 3.76
C ALA A 11 10.35 34.35 3.31
N PHE A 12 10.53 35.35 4.16
CA PHE A 12 10.22 36.76 3.82
C PHE A 12 11.20 37.32 2.78
N GLN A 13 12.50 36.99 2.88
CA GLN A 13 13.51 37.35 1.88
C GLN A 13 13.17 36.71 0.50
N LEU A 14 12.76 35.45 0.47
CA LEU A 14 12.34 34.77 -0.77
C LEU A 14 11.09 35.45 -1.37
N ALA A 15 10.14 35.85 -0.53
CA ALA A 15 8.95 36.56 -0.98
C ALA A 15 9.26 37.95 -1.55
N LEU A 16 10.20 38.71 -0.94
CA LEU A 16 10.66 39.98 -1.49
C LEU A 16 11.46 39.81 -2.79
N ARG A 17 12.19 38.70 -2.98
CA ARG A 17 12.87 38.40 -4.26
C ARG A 17 11.90 38.14 -5.40
N ALA A 18 10.65 37.81 -5.11
CA ALA A 18 9.61 37.61 -6.10
C ALA A 18 9.02 38.93 -6.64
N LEU A 19 9.44 40.09 -6.10
CA LEU A 19 9.06 41.42 -6.64
C LEU A 19 9.67 41.64 -8.04
N PRO A 20 8.95 42.32 -8.95
CA PRO A 20 9.49 42.71 -10.23
C PRO A 20 10.68 43.66 -10.08
N PRO A 21 11.58 43.77 -11.09
CA PRO A 21 12.67 44.76 -11.04
C PRO A 21 12.10 46.18 -11.03
N GLY A 22 12.31 46.91 -9.93
CA GLY A 22 11.82 48.28 -9.73
C GLY A 22 12.28 48.84 -8.40
N PRO A 23 11.90 50.10 -8.06
CA PRO A 23 12.34 50.78 -6.85
C PRO A 23 12.10 50.01 -5.57
N LEU A 24 10.95 49.38 -5.43
CA LEU A 24 10.57 48.64 -4.23
C LEU A 24 11.48 47.42 -3.98
N ARG A 25 12.02 46.81 -5.03
CA ARG A 25 12.98 45.71 -4.91
C ARG A 25 14.41 46.19 -4.61
N SER A 26 14.81 47.32 -5.19
CA SER A 26 16.17 47.84 -5.08
C SER A 26 16.37 48.78 -3.88
N GLU A 27 15.38 49.53 -3.52
CA GLU A 27 15.46 50.58 -2.50
C GLU A 27 14.71 50.20 -1.22
N ASP A 28 13.46 49.76 -1.28
CA ASP A 28 12.60 49.54 -0.10
C ASP A 28 12.70 48.10 0.47
N ALA A 29 13.03 47.08 -0.32
CA ALA A 29 13.12 45.73 0.18
C ALA A 29 14.17 45.52 1.28
N PRO A 30 15.36 46.15 1.22
CA PRO A 30 16.33 46.11 2.31
C PRO A 30 15.81 46.77 3.60
N GLU A 31 15.12 47.91 3.51
CA GLU A 31 14.53 48.60 4.66
C GLU A 31 13.40 47.78 5.30
N MET A 32 12.55 47.12 4.49
CA MET A 32 11.50 46.22 4.99
C MET A 32 12.08 45.06 5.76
N LEU A 33 13.21 44.50 5.30
CA LEU A 33 13.91 43.41 6.01
C LEU A 33 14.51 43.90 7.33
N LEU A 34 15.13 45.08 7.37
CA LEU A 34 15.68 45.66 8.58
C LEU A 34 14.55 45.92 9.59
N THR A 35 13.46 46.54 9.16
CA THR A 35 12.29 46.80 10.00
C THR A 35 11.68 45.51 10.58
N LEU A 36 11.60 44.45 9.79
CA LEU A 36 11.12 43.15 10.27
C LEU A 36 12.06 42.58 11.34
N ARG A 37 13.37 42.70 11.10
CA ARG A 37 14.41 42.23 12.03
C ARG A 37 14.36 42.97 13.35
N ASP A 38 14.28 44.29 13.32
CA ASP A 38 14.16 45.12 14.51
C ASP A 38 12.89 44.80 15.31
N GLN A 39 11.76 44.55 14.62
CA GLN A 39 10.52 44.16 15.27
C GLN A 39 10.60 42.75 15.88
N MET A 40 11.33 41.82 15.25
CA MET A 40 11.55 40.51 15.81
C MET A 40 12.52 40.48 16.98
N GLU A 41 13.52 41.38 16.97
CA GLU A 41 14.49 41.53 18.06
C GLU A 41 13.86 42.24 19.29
N ALA A 42 12.88 43.11 19.08
CA ALA A 42 12.14 43.76 20.16
C ALA A 42 11.17 42.84 20.92
N GLU A 43 10.85 41.67 20.37
CA GLU A 43 9.97 40.70 21.00
C GLU A 43 10.75 39.69 21.85
N PHE A 44 10.51 39.69 23.16
CA PHE A 44 11.20 38.86 24.14
C PHE A 44 10.76 37.37 24.12
N SER A 45 9.61 37.05 23.52
CA SER A 45 9.10 35.66 23.48
C SER A 45 9.24 35.02 22.09
N ALA A 46 9.55 33.73 22.05
CA ALA A 46 9.62 32.98 20.79
C ALA A 46 8.30 33.05 20.01
N TRP A 47 7.16 32.99 20.70
CA TRP A 47 5.82 33.12 20.12
C TRP A 47 5.52 34.53 19.59
N GLY A 48 6.05 35.57 20.25
CA GLY A 48 5.95 36.95 19.78
C GLY A 48 6.66 37.15 18.45
N ARG A 49 7.88 36.65 18.31
CA ARG A 49 8.66 36.69 17.07
C ARG A 49 7.98 35.98 15.92
N VAL A 50 7.43 34.77 16.17
CA VAL A 50 6.65 34.04 15.17
C VAL A 50 5.43 34.85 14.73
N ARG A 51 4.73 35.54 15.63
CA ARG A 51 3.56 36.34 15.33
C ARG A 51 3.89 37.59 14.49
N VAL A 52 5.02 38.24 14.75
CA VAL A 52 5.50 39.40 13.96
C VAL A 52 5.85 38.94 12.54
N ALA A 53 6.65 37.91 12.41
CA ALA A 53 7.05 37.35 11.11
C ALA A 53 5.83 36.86 10.31
N TRP A 54 4.87 36.24 10.96
CA TRP A 54 3.62 35.74 10.31
C TRP A 54 2.74 36.91 9.81
N ARG A 55 2.66 38.02 10.54
CA ARG A 55 1.96 39.23 10.09
C ARG A 55 2.61 39.85 8.87
N ALA A 56 3.95 39.91 8.83
CA ALA A 56 4.69 40.41 7.68
C ALA A 56 4.49 39.51 6.46
N LEU A 57 4.68 38.19 6.60
CA LEU A 57 4.47 37.20 5.54
C LEU A 57 3.04 37.19 4.98
N ARG A 58 2.04 37.40 5.81
CA ARG A 58 0.62 37.45 5.40
C ARG A 58 0.28 38.67 4.53
N ARG A 59 1.04 39.76 4.65
CA ARG A 59 0.86 40.99 3.85
C ARG A 59 1.68 40.97 2.57
N THR A 60 2.79 40.27 2.55
CA THR A 60 3.75 40.23 1.44
C THR A 60 3.16 39.75 0.11
N PRO A 61 2.30 38.69 0.04
CA PRO A 61 1.69 38.29 -1.23
C PRO A 61 0.87 39.38 -1.89
N ALA A 62 0.15 40.19 -1.11
CA ALA A 62 -0.64 41.30 -1.64
C ALA A 62 0.24 42.39 -2.23
N VAL A 63 1.37 42.70 -1.59
CA VAL A 63 2.36 43.67 -2.07
C VAL A 63 3.06 43.14 -3.32
N VAL A 64 3.51 41.88 -3.33
CA VAL A 64 4.15 41.26 -4.50
C VAL A 64 3.20 41.29 -5.70
N VAL A 65 1.94 40.89 -5.50
CA VAL A 65 0.94 40.90 -6.57
C VAL A 65 0.64 42.30 -7.05
N SER A 66 0.52 43.31 -6.16
CA SER A 66 0.27 44.69 -6.57
C SER A 66 1.41 45.26 -7.40
N GLU A 67 2.67 45.01 -7.02
CA GLU A 67 3.86 45.46 -7.75
C GLU A 67 4.02 44.82 -9.13
N TRP A 68 3.72 43.52 -9.22
CA TRP A 68 3.68 42.82 -10.53
C TRP A 68 2.62 43.38 -11.45
N LEU A 69 1.46 43.77 -10.89
CA LEU A 69 0.38 44.39 -11.64
C LEU A 69 0.73 45.80 -12.12
N ASP A 70 1.45 46.60 -11.31
CA ASP A 70 1.98 47.90 -11.69
C ASP A 70 3.06 47.82 -12.76
N TRP A 71 4.01 46.87 -12.59
CA TRP A 71 5.08 46.60 -13.57
C TRP A 71 4.55 46.12 -14.94
N LEU A 72 3.46 45.33 -14.94
CA LEU A 72 2.77 44.89 -16.15
C LEU A 72 1.90 46.01 -16.77
N GLY A 73 1.86 47.21 -16.19
CA GLY A 73 1.06 48.34 -16.68
C GLY A 73 -0.46 48.13 -16.51
N ILE A 74 -0.85 47.20 -15.63
CA ILE A 74 -2.26 46.83 -15.38
C ILE A 74 -2.91 47.85 -14.41
N THR A 75 -2.13 48.47 -13.52
CA THR A 75 -2.53 49.55 -12.66
C THR A 75 -1.89 50.85 -13.19
N GLY A 76 -2.65 51.65 -13.89
CA GLY A 76 -2.14 52.96 -14.41
C GLY A 76 -1.86 53.99 -13.29
N PRO A 77 -0.95 55.01 -13.50
CA PRO A 77 -0.56 55.96 -12.48
C PRO A 77 -1.78 56.69 -11.91
N SER A 78 -1.96 56.61 -10.61
CA SER A 78 -3.02 57.30 -9.87
C SER A 78 -2.69 58.78 -9.75
N ARG A 79 -3.14 59.61 -10.70
CA ARG A 79 -3.17 61.09 -10.55
C ARG A 79 -4.59 61.60 -10.66
N GLY A 80 -5.14 62.04 -9.57
CA GLY A 80 -6.35 62.87 -9.50
C GLY A 80 -7.07 62.74 -8.15
N PRO A 81 -7.52 63.84 -7.53
CA PRO A 81 -8.28 63.79 -6.30
C PRO A 81 -9.68 63.21 -6.58
N SER A 82 -9.89 61.99 -6.24
CA SER A 82 -11.22 61.38 -6.30
C SER A 82 -11.98 61.72 -5.02
N THR A 83 -13.11 62.39 -5.19
CA THR A 83 -14.12 62.54 -4.13
C THR A 83 -14.47 61.16 -3.60
N LYS A 84 -14.11 60.88 -2.34
CA LYS A 84 -14.47 59.67 -1.59
C LYS A 84 -16.00 59.53 -1.60
N ARG A 85 -16.52 58.54 -2.33
CA ARG A 85 -17.78 57.91 -1.96
C ARG A 85 -17.42 56.89 -0.84
N GLU A 86 -17.70 57.32 0.38
CA GLU A 86 -17.70 56.42 1.54
C GLU A 86 -18.70 55.28 1.29
N GLY A 87 -18.25 54.03 1.42
CA GLY A 87 -19.18 52.94 1.71
C GLY A 87 -19.03 51.60 0.98
N ASP A 88 -18.15 51.45 0.01
CA ASP A 88 -18.00 50.13 -0.61
C ASP A 88 -16.70 49.44 -0.15
N GLY A 89 -16.78 48.74 0.98
CA GLY A 89 -15.69 47.85 1.44
C GLY A 89 -15.41 46.75 0.42
N MET A 90 -14.16 46.30 0.36
CA MET A 90 -13.72 45.21 -0.54
C MET A 90 -14.66 43.98 -0.47
N MET A 91 -15.23 43.71 0.69
CA MET A 91 -16.19 42.63 0.93
C MET A 91 -17.51 42.83 0.18
N SER A 92 -18.08 44.03 0.15
CA SER A 92 -19.32 44.32 -0.55
C SER A 92 -19.17 44.22 -2.07
N THR A 93 -18.02 44.56 -2.60
CA THR A 93 -17.68 44.40 -4.02
C THR A 93 -17.56 42.89 -4.38
N TRP A 94 -16.93 42.09 -3.53
CA TRP A 94 -16.85 40.65 -3.71
C TRP A 94 -18.22 39.96 -3.67
N LEU A 95 -19.09 40.28 -2.72
CA LEU A 95 -20.44 39.75 -2.63
C LEU A 95 -21.29 40.09 -3.86
N ARG A 96 -21.16 41.30 -4.40
CA ARG A 96 -21.82 41.67 -5.67
C ARG A 96 -21.26 40.90 -6.86
N ASN A 97 -19.97 40.66 -6.92
CA ASN A 97 -19.34 39.84 -7.96
C ASN A 97 -19.79 38.41 -7.90
N LEU A 98 -19.91 37.80 -6.71
CA LEU A 98 -20.46 36.45 -6.53
C LEU A 98 -21.92 36.34 -6.97
N GLY A 99 -22.76 37.33 -6.61
CA GLY A 99 -24.16 37.40 -7.06
C GLY A 99 -24.28 37.54 -8.59
N PHE A 100 -23.34 38.31 -9.20
CA PHE A 100 -23.28 38.39 -10.67
C PHE A 100 -22.82 37.08 -11.30
N ALA A 101 -21.81 36.42 -10.74
CA ALA A 101 -21.30 35.13 -11.20
C ALA A 101 -22.42 34.06 -11.20
N GLY A 102 -23.22 33.97 -10.13
CA GLY A 102 -24.35 33.05 -10.04
C GLY A 102 -25.42 33.28 -11.14
N ARG A 103 -25.76 34.55 -11.39
CA ARG A 103 -26.71 34.90 -12.47
C ARG A 103 -26.13 34.63 -13.85
N SER A 104 -24.83 34.88 -14.04
CA SER A 104 -24.12 34.62 -15.28
C SER A 104 -24.06 33.12 -15.63
N LEU A 105 -23.77 32.29 -14.63
CA LEU A 105 -23.72 30.83 -14.79
C LEU A 105 -25.09 30.23 -15.07
N ARG A 106 -26.17 30.75 -14.45
CA ARG A 106 -27.56 30.34 -14.77
C ARG A 106 -27.99 30.66 -16.20
N LYS A 107 -27.45 31.71 -16.83
CA LYS A 107 -27.75 32.09 -18.23
C LYS A 107 -27.08 31.20 -19.28
N SER A 108 -26.07 30.39 -18.89
CA SER A 108 -25.36 29.44 -19.75
C SER A 108 -25.25 28.07 -19.09
N PRO A 109 -26.34 27.31 -19.01
CA PRO A 109 -26.39 26.08 -18.21
C PRO A 109 -25.44 24.99 -18.75
N THR A 110 -25.35 24.83 -20.06
CA THR A 110 -24.44 23.82 -20.68
C THR A 110 -22.97 24.07 -20.33
N PHE A 111 -22.50 25.31 -20.43
CA PHE A 111 -21.16 25.70 -20.00
C PHE A 111 -20.94 25.42 -18.50
N SER A 112 -21.90 25.84 -17.67
CA SER A 112 -21.77 25.72 -16.22
C SER A 112 -21.73 24.27 -15.76
N VAL A 113 -22.63 23.45 -16.29
CA VAL A 113 -22.68 22.01 -15.96
C VAL A 113 -21.42 21.30 -16.44
N ALA A 114 -20.99 21.54 -17.70
CA ALA A 114 -19.79 20.93 -18.23
C ALA A 114 -18.54 21.31 -17.42
N THR A 115 -18.37 22.61 -17.11
CA THR A 115 -17.19 23.07 -16.38
C THR A 115 -17.17 22.56 -14.92
N VAL A 116 -18.33 22.59 -14.24
CA VAL A 116 -18.45 22.05 -12.87
C VAL A 116 -18.21 20.56 -12.87
N PHE A 117 -18.72 19.82 -13.85
CA PHE A 117 -18.50 18.37 -13.97
C PHE A 117 -17.01 18.04 -14.21
N LEU A 118 -16.32 18.76 -15.10
CA LEU A 118 -14.91 18.56 -15.36
C LEU A 118 -14.05 18.85 -14.13
N VAL A 119 -14.34 19.93 -13.40
CA VAL A 119 -13.65 20.23 -12.14
C VAL A 119 -13.97 19.18 -11.08
N ALA A 120 -15.23 18.76 -10.96
CA ALA A 120 -15.64 17.73 -10.00
C ALA A 120 -14.95 16.39 -10.28
N LEU A 121 -14.87 15.98 -11.53
CA LEU A 121 -14.19 14.76 -11.94
C LEU A 121 -12.69 14.82 -11.63
N GLY A 122 -12.01 15.89 -12.04
CA GLY A 122 -10.57 16.07 -11.79
C GLY A 122 -10.24 16.16 -10.31
N VAL A 123 -10.95 16.99 -9.56
CA VAL A 123 -10.74 17.14 -8.12
C VAL A 123 -11.13 15.86 -7.37
N GLY A 124 -12.25 15.24 -7.71
CA GLY A 124 -12.72 14.02 -7.05
C GLY A 124 -11.73 12.87 -7.18
N THR A 125 -11.18 12.67 -8.38
CA THR A 125 -10.17 11.64 -8.63
C THR A 125 -8.89 11.90 -7.84
N VAL A 126 -8.38 13.14 -7.83
CA VAL A 126 -7.18 13.50 -7.03
C VAL A 126 -7.44 13.35 -5.55
N VAL A 127 -8.60 13.79 -5.05
CA VAL A 127 -8.95 13.68 -3.63
C VAL A 127 -9.03 12.23 -3.21
N THR A 128 -9.62 11.35 -4.03
CA THR A 128 -9.67 9.91 -3.76
C THR A 128 -8.27 9.32 -3.65
N ALA A 129 -7.42 9.53 -4.66
CA ALA A 129 -6.04 9.04 -4.66
C ALA A 129 -5.22 9.63 -3.51
N PHE A 130 -5.33 10.94 -3.28
CA PHE A 130 -4.63 11.60 -2.18
C PHE A 130 -5.07 11.07 -0.81
N THR A 131 -6.36 10.79 -0.62
CA THR A 131 -6.86 10.22 0.64
C THR A 131 -6.21 8.87 0.93
N VAL A 132 -6.10 7.99 -0.08
CA VAL A 132 -5.42 6.70 0.08
C VAL A 132 -3.93 6.89 0.36
N VAL A 133 -3.26 7.72 -0.44
CA VAL A 133 -1.82 8.01 -0.28
C VAL A 133 -1.53 8.66 1.08
N ASP A 134 -2.35 9.62 1.52
CA ASP A 134 -2.18 10.27 2.83
C ASP A 134 -2.29 9.27 3.98
N HIS A 135 -3.32 8.41 3.95
CA HIS A 135 -3.52 7.42 5.02
C HIS A 135 -2.46 6.32 5.04
N VAL A 136 -2.03 5.85 3.88
CA VAL A 136 -1.10 4.73 3.78
C VAL A 136 0.35 5.18 3.88
N LEU A 137 0.77 6.24 3.14
CA LEU A 137 2.18 6.62 3.01
C LEU A 137 2.60 7.83 3.84
N LEU A 138 1.71 8.83 4.03
CA LEU A 138 2.14 10.12 4.58
C LEU A 138 1.85 10.29 6.07
N ARG A 139 0.85 9.60 6.58
CA ARG A 139 0.53 9.68 8.02
C ARG A 139 1.48 8.82 8.82
N PRO A 140 1.99 9.36 9.93
CA PRO A 140 2.71 8.54 10.89
C PRO A 140 1.83 7.36 11.34
N LEU A 141 2.47 6.27 11.69
CA LEU A 141 1.77 5.12 12.27
C LEU A 141 1.12 5.53 13.60
N PRO A 142 -0.03 4.93 13.96
CA PRO A 142 -0.79 5.33 15.16
C PRO A 142 -0.20 4.78 16.46
N TYR A 143 1.13 4.62 16.53
CA TYR A 143 1.83 4.05 17.66
C TYR A 143 2.65 5.11 18.41
N PRO A 144 2.90 4.95 19.71
CA PRO A 144 3.77 5.82 20.49
C PRO A 144 5.18 5.87 19.88
N ALA A 145 5.72 7.07 19.66
CA ALA A 145 7.06 7.29 19.08
C ALA A 145 7.32 6.47 17.79
N ALA A 146 6.34 6.46 16.90
CA ALA A 146 6.34 5.65 15.67
C ALA A 146 7.53 5.93 14.74
N ASP A 147 8.09 7.12 14.81
CA ASP A 147 9.29 7.56 14.07
C ASP A 147 10.59 6.88 14.54
N ARG A 148 10.57 6.28 15.74
CA ARG A 148 11.69 5.53 16.32
C ARG A 148 11.51 4.01 16.28
N LEU A 149 10.37 3.54 15.72
CA LEU A 149 10.15 2.10 15.56
C LEU A 149 10.96 1.57 14.37
N ALA A 150 11.68 0.48 14.61
CA ALA A 150 12.45 -0.24 13.62
C ALA A 150 12.10 -1.73 13.66
N TYR A 151 12.22 -2.38 12.52
CA TYR A 151 11.93 -3.80 12.33
C TYR A 151 13.18 -4.49 11.78
N LEU A 152 13.51 -5.63 12.35
CA LEU A 152 14.62 -6.45 11.90
C LEU A 152 14.18 -7.27 10.68
N THR A 153 14.77 -6.98 9.52
CA THR A 153 14.35 -7.54 8.22
C THR A 153 15.14 -8.78 7.81
N ASN A 154 14.92 -9.24 6.57
CA ASN A 154 15.59 -10.38 5.93
C ASN A 154 15.33 -11.74 6.59
N GLY A 155 14.11 -11.93 7.08
CA GLY A 155 13.63 -13.23 7.48
C GLY A 155 13.12 -13.29 8.92
N SER A 156 12.89 -14.50 9.36
CA SER A 156 12.55 -14.80 10.75
C SER A 156 13.84 -15.06 11.54
N HIS A 157 13.87 -14.65 12.78
CA HIS A 157 15.05 -14.75 13.66
C HIS A 157 14.91 -15.94 14.58
N ASN A 158 16.04 -16.46 15.03
CA ASN A 158 16.10 -17.60 15.96
C ASN A 158 16.41 -17.15 17.40
N GLY A 159 16.21 -18.07 18.34
CA GLY A 159 16.42 -17.78 19.77
C GLY A 159 17.84 -17.36 20.12
N ALA A 160 18.86 -17.85 19.41
CA ALA A 160 20.25 -17.49 19.65
C ALA A 160 20.53 -16.00 19.33
N THR A 161 19.85 -15.44 18.32
CA THR A 161 19.86 -14.01 18.02
C THR A 161 19.15 -13.23 19.13
N LEU A 162 17.96 -13.69 19.51
CA LEU A 162 17.13 -13.02 20.51
C LEU A 162 17.84 -12.91 21.87
N ASP A 163 18.55 -13.95 22.30
CA ASP A 163 19.33 -13.96 23.55
C ASP A 163 20.41 -12.84 23.57
N ARG A 164 20.85 -12.38 22.39
CA ARG A 164 21.89 -11.33 22.26
C ARG A 164 21.34 -9.92 22.06
N LEU A 165 20.06 -9.78 21.67
CA LEU A 165 19.45 -8.46 21.46
C LEU A 165 19.42 -7.61 22.72
N GLY A 166 19.38 -8.21 23.91
CA GLY A 166 19.50 -7.51 25.18
C GLY A 166 20.82 -6.74 25.37
N SER A 167 21.86 -7.03 24.57
CA SER A 167 23.14 -6.32 24.58
C SER A 167 23.21 -5.11 23.66
N VAL A 168 22.12 -4.82 22.90
CA VAL A 168 22.05 -3.72 21.96
C VAL A 168 21.62 -2.44 22.67
N ASP A 169 22.58 -1.59 23.01
CA ASP A 169 22.34 -0.31 23.72
C ASP A 169 21.51 0.69 22.90
N ALA A 170 21.40 0.47 21.59
CA ALA A 170 20.59 1.30 20.70
C ALA A 170 19.08 1.21 20.97
N PHE A 171 18.62 0.16 21.64
CA PHE A 171 17.22 -0.10 21.90
C PHE A 171 16.75 0.51 23.23
N GLU A 172 15.68 1.32 23.19
CA GLU A 172 14.92 1.69 24.39
C GLU A 172 14.11 0.51 24.92
N MET A 173 13.50 -0.23 23.97
CA MET A 173 12.78 -1.48 24.19
C MET A 173 12.69 -2.27 22.90
N TRP A 174 12.49 -3.57 23.02
CA TRP A 174 12.24 -4.45 21.88
C TRP A 174 11.20 -5.49 22.24
N THR A 175 10.55 -6.05 21.23
CA THR A 175 9.53 -7.10 21.38
C THR A 175 9.71 -8.13 20.30
N VAL A 176 9.32 -9.35 20.64
CA VAL A 176 9.32 -10.49 19.73
C VAL A 176 7.88 -10.89 19.46
N THR A 177 7.62 -11.26 18.22
CA THR A 177 6.34 -11.82 17.81
C THR A 177 6.57 -13.08 16.98
N SER A 178 5.70 -14.07 17.17
CA SER A 178 5.60 -15.26 16.33
C SER A 178 4.14 -15.54 16.06
N THR A 179 3.75 -15.55 14.79
CA THR A 179 2.35 -15.75 14.40
C THR A 179 2.16 -17.14 13.83
N SER A 180 1.14 -17.84 14.31
CA SER A 180 0.79 -19.18 13.87
C SER A 180 -0.73 -19.38 13.86
N SER A 181 -1.19 -20.41 13.18
CA SER A 181 -2.60 -20.81 13.22
C SER A 181 -2.81 -21.87 14.29
N VAL A 182 -3.95 -21.81 14.94
CA VAL A 182 -4.41 -22.78 15.96
C VAL A 182 -5.89 -23.08 15.76
N ASN A 183 -6.38 -24.11 16.44
CA ASN A 183 -7.76 -24.56 16.28
C ASN A 183 -8.56 -24.28 17.55
N LEU A 184 -9.71 -23.61 17.41
CA LEU A 184 -10.68 -23.45 18.49
C LEU A 184 -11.68 -24.59 18.41
N THR A 185 -11.69 -25.44 19.43
CA THR A 185 -12.72 -26.46 19.62
C THR A 185 -13.96 -25.85 20.25
N ARG A 186 -15.11 -25.93 19.57
CA ARG A 186 -16.38 -25.39 20.06
C ARG A 186 -17.26 -26.49 20.59
N VAL A 187 -17.93 -26.24 21.70
CA VAL A 187 -18.91 -27.18 22.27
C VAL A 187 -20.14 -27.29 21.37
N ASP A 188 -20.59 -26.16 20.83
CA ASP A 188 -21.68 -26.09 19.87
C ASP A 188 -21.23 -25.35 18.61
N GLY A 189 -21.10 -26.11 17.51
CA GLY A 189 -20.72 -25.57 16.19
C GLY A 189 -19.46 -26.18 15.61
N ASP A 190 -19.13 -25.77 14.39
CA ASP A 190 -17.94 -26.23 13.68
C ASP A 190 -16.67 -25.69 14.34
N PRO A 191 -15.57 -26.46 14.37
CA PRO A 191 -14.28 -25.97 14.84
C PRO A 191 -13.79 -24.79 13.97
N LEU A 192 -13.13 -23.81 14.61
CA LEU A 192 -12.64 -22.61 13.92
C LEU A 192 -11.12 -22.58 13.92
N ARG A 193 -10.54 -22.22 12.76
CA ARG A 193 -9.12 -21.86 12.66
C ARG A 193 -8.95 -20.42 13.12
N LEU A 194 -8.05 -20.21 14.06
CA LEU A 194 -7.70 -18.90 14.61
C LEU A 194 -6.26 -18.54 14.29
N SER A 195 -5.99 -17.25 14.22
CA SER A 195 -4.63 -16.70 14.14
C SER A 195 -4.17 -16.31 15.54
N ARG A 196 -3.09 -16.91 16.01
CA ARG A 196 -2.43 -16.64 17.30
C ARG A 196 -1.15 -15.86 17.06
N THR A 197 -0.93 -14.81 17.84
CA THR A 197 0.39 -14.17 17.95
C THR A 197 0.94 -14.40 19.35
N GLU A 198 2.08 -15.10 19.46
CA GLU A 198 2.88 -15.15 20.66
C GLU A 198 3.76 -13.93 20.74
N THR A 199 3.86 -13.31 21.92
CA THR A 199 4.61 -12.06 22.07
C THR A 199 5.13 -11.86 23.49
N THR A 200 6.11 -10.98 23.63
CA THR A 200 6.56 -10.48 24.91
C THR A 200 5.68 -9.33 25.41
N PRO A 201 5.57 -9.07 26.72
CA PRO A 201 4.70 -8.03 27.29
C PRO A 201 4.98 -6.62 26.77
N GLU A 202 6.22 -6.32 26.40
CA GLU A 202 6.65 -5.04 25.84
C GLU A 202 5.89 -4.65 24.56
N PHE A 203 5.34 -5.63 23.84
CA PHE A 203 4.52 -5.43 22.65
C PHE A 203 3.39 -4.43 22.91
N PHE A 204 2.63 -4.64 23.97
CA PHE A 204 1.48 -3.80 24.28
C PHE A 204 1.86 -2.37 24.64
N THR A 205 2.97 -2.20 25.36
CA THR A 205 3.52 -0.87 25.67
C THR A 205 4.09 -0.20 24.43
N MET A 206 4.79 -0.95 23.57
CA MET A 206 5.39 -0.45 22.34
C MET A 206 4.33 0.07 21.39
N PHE A 207 3.25 -0.67 21.18
CA PHE A 207 2.18 -0.29 20.26
C PHE A 207 1.04 0.50 20.91
N GLY A 208 1.14 0.80 22.23
CA GLY A 208 0.18 1.64 22.95
C GLY A 208 -1.18 0.97 23.14
N ALA A 209 -1.20 -0.36 23.22
CA ALA A 209 -2.41 -1.13 23.46
C ALA A 209 -3.01 -0.83 24.84
N ARG A 210 -4.34 -0.91 24.93
CA ARG A 210 -5.11 -0.75 26.17
C ARG A 210 -6.13 -1.88 26.28
N PRO A 211 -6.47 -2.34 27.49
CA PRO A 211 -7.54 -3.31 27.65
C PRO A 211 -8.91 -2.65 27.53
N HIS A 212 -9.86 -3.34 26.89
CA HIS A 212 -11.29 -3.06 26.96
C HIS A 212 -11.90 -3.71 28.20
N LEU A 213 -11.55 -4.98 28.44
CA LEU A 213 -11.93 -5.75 29.64
C LEU A 213 -10.68 -6.41 30.22
N GLY A 214 -10.66 -6.65 31.52
CA GLY A 214 -9.55 -7.35 32.18
C GLY A 214 -8.24 -6.60 32.15
N ARG A 215 -7.15 -7.31 31.82
CA ARG A 215 -5.77 -6.79 31.77
C ARG A 215 -5.03 -7.25 30.51
N LEU A 216 -3.91 -6.59 30.22
CA LEU A 216 -2.95 -7.04 29.21
C LEU A 216 -1.89 -7.96 29.86
N LEU A 217 -1.04 -8.57 29.03
CA LEU A 217 0.09 -9.36 29.51
C LEU A 217 1.12 -8.44 30.20
N VAL A 218 1.71 -8.96 31.26
CA VAL A 218 2.76 -8.31 32.07
C VAL A 218 3.98 -9.24 32.19
N ASP A 219 5.12 -8.73 32.64
CA ASP A 219 6.37 -9.49 32.70
C ASP A 219 6.24 -10.82 33.50
N GLY A 220 5.36 -10.85 34.49
CA GLY A 220 5.09 -12.06 35.28
C GLY A 220 4.33 -13.15 34.53
N ASP A 221 3.76 -12.83 33.35
CA ASP A 221 3.02 -13.76 32.52
C ASP A 221 3.93 -14.47 31.49
N LEU A 222 5.17 -14.04 31.33
CA LEU A 222 6.11 -14.66 30.40
C LEU A 222 6.25 -16.16 30.72
N ASN A 223 6.21 -16.99 29.71
CA ASN A 223 6.19 -18.47 29.79
C ASN A 223 4.87 -19.10 30.32
N ASP A 224 3.85 -18.31 30.63
CA ASP A 224 2.53 -18.84 30.96
C ASP A 224 1.69 -19.01 29.69
N THR A 225 1.74 -20.21 29.12
CA THR A 225 0.98 -20.54 27.89
C THR A 225 -0.50 -20.79 28.15
N GLY A 226 -0.94 -20.81 29.42
CA GLY A 226 -2.34 -21.06 29.83
C GLY A 226 -3.23 -19.83 29.76
N ILE A 227 -2.73 -18.66 29.35
CA ILE A 227 -3.49 -17.40 29.34
C ILE A 227 -3.42 -16.69 27.99
N VAL A 228 -4.49 -15.92 27.67
CA VAL A 228 -4.55 -15.12 26.44
C VAL A 228 -5.23 -13.77 26.62
N VAL A 229 -4.81 -12.80 25.80
CA VAL A 229 -5.52 -11.54 25.57
C VAL A 229 -6.17 -11.60 24.20
N VAL A 230 -7.49 -11.56 24.13
CA VAL A 230 -8.22 -11.64 22.86
C VAL A 230 -8.41 -10.27 22.22
N THR A 231 -8.54 -10.25 20.90
CA THR A 231 -8.84 -9.02 20.17
C THR A 231 -10.32 -8.64 20.30
N TYR A 232 -10.62 -7.36 20.11
CA TYR A 232 -12.02 -6.88 20.18
C TYR A 232 -12.94 -7.52 19.13
N PRO A 233 -12.53 -7.71 17.85
CA PRO A 233 -13.33 -8.43 16.87
C PRO A 233 -13.64 -9.87 17.29
N PHE A 234 -12.63 -10.61 17.75
CA PHE A 234 -12.82 -11.99 18.18
C PHE A 234 -13.78 -12.09 19.37
N TRP A 235 -13.65 -11.23 20.38
CA TRP A 235 -14.56 -11.17 21.51
C TRP A 235 -16.00 -10.86 21.08
N ARG A 236 -16.19 -9.89 20.17
CA ARG A 236 -17.50 -9.48 19.69
C ARG A 236 -18.18 -10.53 18.82
N ASP A 237 -17.45 -11.04 17.82
CA ASP A 237 -18.04 -11.82 16.72
C ASP A 237 -18.04 -13.33 17.00
N VAL A 238 -17.08 -13.84 17.79
CA VAL A 238 -16.93 -15.26 18.09
C VAL A 238 -17.39 -15.60 19.52
N LEU A 239 -17.04 -14.74 20.49
CA LEU A 239 -17.40 -14.94 21.91
C LEU A 239 -18.70 -14.21 22.31
N GLY A 240 -19.44 -13.63 21.35
CA GLY A 240 -20.78 -13.05 21.56
C GLY A 240 -20.78 -11.75 22.38
N ALA A 241 -19.67 -11.04 22.51
CA ALA A 241 -19.51 -9.82 23.31
C ALA A 241 -19.91 -10.02 24.80
N ASP A 242 -19.61 -11.19 25.37
CA ASP A 242 -19.91 -11.50 26.76
C ASP A 242 -19.05 -10.60 27.69
N PRO A 243 -19.66 -9.75 28.55
CA PRO A 243 -18.93 -8.90 29.47
C PRO A 243 -18.21 -9.69 30.59
N ASP A 244 -18.64 -10.92 30.87
CA ASP A 244 -18.09 -11.78 31.90
C ASP A 244 -17.05 -12.78 31.33
N VAL A 245 -16.54 -12.55 30.12
CA VAL A 245 -15.59 -13.41 29.43
C VAL A 245 -14.24 -13.55 30.14
N VAL A 246 -13.81 -12.55 30.90
CA VAL A 246 -12.53 -12.56 31.65
C VAL A 246 -12.60 -13.58 32.78
N GLY A 247 -11.58 -14.46 32.83
CA GLY A 247 -11.51 -15.59 33.76
C GLY A 247 -12.22 -16.85 33.23
N THR A 248 -12.81 -16.82 32.05
CA THR A 248 -13.36 -18.02 31.38
C THR A 248 -12.29 -18.70 30.54
N ALA A 249 -12.42 -20.01 30.35
CA ALA A 249 -11.49 -20.78 29.50
C ALA A 249 -12.13 -21.12 28.14
N ILE A 250 -11.32 -21.03 27.11
CA ILE A 250 -11.64 -21.54 25.75
C ILE A 250 -10.70 -22.69 25.42
N LEU A 251 -11.17 -23.64 24.60
CA LEU A 251 -10.36 -24.80 24.17
C LEU A 251 -9.62 -24.47 22.87
N ILE A 252 -8.32 -24.27 22.96
CA ILE A 252 -7.44 -24.04 21.80
C ILE A 252 -6.51 -25.24 21.68
N ASP A 253 -6.52 -25.89 20.51
CA ASP A 253 -5.77 -27.13 20.26
C ASP A 253 -6.03 -28.20 21.36
N ASP A 254 -7.28 -28.28 21.80
CA ASP A 254 -7.78 -29.16 22.86
C ASP A 254 -7.26 -28.85 24.28
N GLU A 255 -6.52 -27.74 24.46
CA GLU A 255 -6.06 -27.26 25.76
C GLU A 255 -6.95 -26.11 26.28
N PRO A 256 -7.34 -26.11 27.56
CA PRO A 256 -8.10 -25.02 28.15
C PRO A 256 -7.18 -23.82 28.43
N ILE A 257 -7.48 -22.68 27.84
CA ILE A 257 -6.71 -21.44 27.95
C ILE A 257 -7.61 -20.32 28.49
N GLU A 258 -7.15 -19.66 29.58
CA GLU A 258 -7.91 -18.61 30.26
C GLU A 258 -7.81 -17.26 29.52
N ILE A 259 -8.94 -16.58 29.35
CA ILE A 259 -8.97 -15.22 28.83
C ILE A 259 -8.75 -14.24 29.98
N VAL A 260 -7.60 -13.56 29.98
CA VAL A 260 -7.24 -12.56 31.02
C VAL A 260 -7.61 -11.13 30.63
N GLY A 261 -7.90 -10.89 29.34
CA GLY A 261 -8.33 -9.57 28.89
C GLY A 261 -8.79 -9.53 27.44
N VAL A 262 -9.40 -8.41 27.10
CA VAL A 262 -9.85 -8.05 25.75
C VAL A 262 -9.19 -6.76 25.34
N LEU A 263 -8.60 -6.68 24.16
CA LEU A 263 -8.01 -5.44 23.61
C LEU A 263 -9.08 -4.38 23.33
N ALA A 264 -8.71 -3.12 23.40
CA ALA A 264 -9.57 -2.01 23.07
C ALA A 264 -9.95 -2.03 21.57
N GLU A 265 -11.18 -1.57 21.24
CA GLU A 265 -11.71 -1.51 19.87
C GLU A 265 -10.85 -0.64 18.94
N ASP A 266 -10.24 0.42 19.48
CA ASP A 266 -9.41 1.37 18.74
C ASP A 266 -7.95 0.92 18.57
N PHE A 267 -7.57 -0.25 19.06
CA PHE A 267 -6.23 -0.77 18.88
C PHE A 267 -5.99 -1.15 17.42
N VAL A 268 -5.01 -0.51 16.80
CA VAL A 268 -4.59 -0.81 15.42
C VAL A 268 -3.47 -1.83 15.47
N GLN A 269 -3.71 -3.01 14.93
CA GLN A 269 -2.73 -4.08 14.89
C GLN A 269 -1.59 -3.76 13.90
N PRO A 270 -0.34 -4.13 14.21
CA PRO A 270 0.77 -4.04 13.28
C PRO A 270 0.51 -4.89 12.02
N ALA A 271 0.59 -4.26 10.83
CA ALA A 271 0.18 -4.89 9.59
C ALA A 271 0.95 -6.18 9.23
N HIS A 272 2.22 -6.30 9.68
CA HIS A 272 3.05 -7.49 9.43
C HIS A 272 2.60 -8.74 10.23
N LEU A 273 1.76 -8.57 11.24
CA LEU A 273 1.18 -9.69 12.00
C LEU A 273 -0.12 -10.22 11.38
N GLY A 274 -0.63 -9.59 10.33
CA GLY A 274 -1.96 -9.88 9.83
C GLY A 274 -3.05 -9.45 10.82
N GLU A 275 -4.09 -10.26 10.95
CA GLU A 275 -5.22 -10.03 11.87
C GLU A 275 -5.28 -11.17 12.89
N PRO A 276 -4.44 -11.16 13.95
CA PRO A 276 -4.53 -12.17 14.99
C PRO A 276 -5.86 -12.07 15.75
N ASP A 277 -6.38 -13.23 16.13
CA ASP A 277 -7.58 -13.33 16.96
C ASP A 277 -7.24 -13.10 18.44
N PHE A 278 -6.05 -13.51 18.86
CA PHE A 278 -5.58 -13.34 20.22
C PHE A 278 -4.05 -13.31 20.34
N TYR A 279 -3.59 -12.83 21.49
CA TYR A 279 -2.18 -12.77 21.88
C TYR A 279 -1.93 -13.68 23.06
N ARG A 280 -0.85 -14.46 23.01
CA ARG A 280 -0.37 -15.35 24.08
C ARG A 280 1.04 -14.93 24.50
N PRO A 281 1.43 -15.13 25.78
CA PRO A 281 2.81 -14.95 26.20
C PRO A 281 3.76 -15.87 25.42
N MET A 282 4.95 -15.36 25.09
CA MET A 282 6.02 -16.15 24.49
C MET A 282 6.54 -17.15 25.52
N ASP A 283 6.75 -18.40 25.11
CA ASP A 283 7.32 -19.46 25.94
C ASP A 283 8.83 -19.62 25.68
N TRP A 284 9.66 -18.99 26.51
CA TRP A 284 11.10 -19.14 26.43
C TRP A 284 11.64 -20.40 27.08
N THR A 285 10.80 -21.22 27.75
CA THR A 285 11.20 -22.51 28.31
C THR A 285 11.29 -23.60 27.27
N ASN A 286 10.66 -23.40 26.12
CA ASN A 286 10.70 -24.32 25.00
C ASN A 286 12.06 -24.24 24.27
N GLU A 287 12.92 -25.25 24.47
CA GLU A 287 14.25 -25.31 23.88
C GLU A 287 14.22 -25.31 22.33
N ALA A 288 13.16 -25.85 21.72
CA ALA A 288 13.03 -25.86 20.27
C ALA A 288 12.91 -24.42 19.72
N LEU A 289 12.18 -23.53 20.40
CA LEU A 289 12.06 -22.12 20.03
C LEU A 289 13.36 -21.33 20.17
N ARG A 290 14.28 -21.83 20.99
CA ARG A 290 15.60 -21.22 21.22
C ARG A 290 16.70 -21.81 20.34
N SER A 291 16.41 -22.85 19.57
CA SER A 291 17.37 -23.46 18.68
C SER A 291 17.91 -22.48 17.64
N PRO A 292 19.22 -22.45 17.35
CA PRO A 292 19.80 -21.64 16.28
C PRO A 292 19.23 -21.95 14.89
N GLY A 293 18.71 -23.17 14.68
CA GLY A 293 18.08 -23.60 13.43
C GLY A 293 16.58 -23.28 13.32
N TYR A 294 15.94 -22.77 14.39
CA TYR A 294 14.51 -22.48 14.39
C TYR A 294 14.25 -20.99 14.15
N HIS A 295 13.92 -20.63 12.91
CA HIS A 295 13.68 -19.28 12.46
C HIS A 295 12.18 -19.00 12.37
N ALA A 296 11.55 -18.49 13.43
CA ALA A 296 10.11 -18.22 13.46
C ALA A 296 9.74 -16.88 14.13
N HIS A 297 10.75 -16.10 14.55
CA HIS A 297 10.53 -14.92 15.34
C HIS A 297 10.73 -13.63 14.53
N SER A 298 9.82 -12.69 14.69
CA SER A 298 9.95 -11.32 14.18
C SER A 298 10.31 -10.38 15.32
N VAL A 299 11.21 -9.44 15.05
CA VAL A 299 11.69 -8.49 16.06
C VAL A 299 11.32 -7.07 15.67
N THR A 300 10.66 -6.38 16.58
CA THR A 300 10.43 -4.93 16.48
C THR A 300 11.11 -4.25 17.65
N ALA A 301 11.83 -3.17 17.40
CA ALA A 301 12.52 -2.40 18.41
C ALA A 301 12.12 -0.92 18.35
N ARG A 302 12.14 -0.25 19.51
CA ARG A 302 12.10 1.20 19.61
C ARG A 302 13.50 1.69 19.91
N LEU A 303 14.03 2.55 19.03
CA LEU A 303 15.35 3.13 19.20
C LEU A 303 15.35 4.20 20.30
N ASN A 304 16.47 4.33 21.00
CA ASN A 304 16.70 5.44 21.92
C ASN A 304 16.60 6.79 21.18
N PRO A 305 16.17 7.88 21.87
CA PRO A 305 15.91 9.17 21.21
C PRO A 305 17.08 9.76 20.43
N ASP A 306 18.31 9.50 20.87
CA ASP A 306 19.54 10.08 20.33
C ASP A 306 20.30 9.12 19.39
N VAL A 307 19.72 7.97 19.06
CA VAL A 307 20.34 6.93 18.22
C VAL A 307 19.76 6.96 16.83
N THR A 308 20.63 6.95 15.80
CA THR A 308 20.20 6.82 14.41
C THR A 308 20.06 5.36 14.01
N LEU A 309 19.30 5.12 12.93
CA LEU A 309 19.11 3.78 12.39
C LEU A 309 20.46 3.15 11.95
N GLU A 310 21.38 3.95 11.40
CA GLU A 310 22.73 3.50 11.02
C GLU A 310 23.53 3.01 12.25
N GLN A 311 23.49 3.75 13.35
CA GLN A 311 24.18 3.37 14.59
C GLN A 311 23.59 2.09 15.19
N ALA A 312 22.27 1.91 15.11
CA ALA A 312 21.62 0.67 15.55
C ALA A 312 22.02 -0.52 14.65
N ASN A 313 22.07 -0.32 13.33
CA ASN A 313 22.53 -1.34 12.38
C ASN A 313 23.99 -1.77 12.62
N GLU A 314 24.88 -0.85 12.98
CA GLU A 314 26.25 -1.21 13.37
C GLU A 314 26.31 -2.13 14.60
N GLN A 315 25.38 -1.97 15.55
CA GLN A 315 25.29 -2.84 16.72
C GLN A 315 24.68 -4.20 16.36
N ILE A 316 23.67 -4.24 15.51
CA ILE A 316 23.08 -5.49 15.02
C ILE A 316 24.12 -6.29 14.22
N GLY A 317 24.89 -5.67 13.33
CA GLY A 317 25.96 -6.36 12.61
C GLY A 317 26.99 -7.04 13.52
N ARG A 318 27.23 -6.52 14.74
CA ARG A 318 28.05 -7.22 15.75
C ARG A 318 27.34 -8.45 16.32
N VAL A 319 26.03 -8.34 16.60
CA VAL A 319 25.22 -9.48 17.05
C VAL A 319 25.25 -10.60 16.02
N GLU A 320 25.12 -10.28 14.74
CA GLU A 320 25.19 -11.25 13.64
C GLU A 320 26.53 -11.98 13.60
N VAL A 321 27.63 -11.25 13.71
CA VAL A 321 28.99 -11.82 13.78
C VAL A 321 29.15 -12.73 15.00
N ASP A 322 28.63 -12.31 16.17
CA ASP A 322 28.71 -13.08 17.40
C ASP A 322 27.87 -14.36 17.35
N VAL A 323 26.68 -14.30 16.70
CA VAL A 323 25.83 -15.48 16.48
C VAL A 323 26.49 -16.46 15.53
N ALA A 324 26.98 -15.99 14.39
CA ALA A 324 27.64 -16.84 13.42
C ALA A 324 28.92 -17.52 14.00
N ALA A 325 29.69 -16.79 14.81
CA ALA A 325 30.87 -17.35 15.48
C ALA A 325 30.52 -18.39 16.55
N ALA A 326 29.37 -18.24 17.22
CA ALA A 326 28.91 -19.17 18.25
C ALA A 326 28.30 -20.46 17.71
N PHE A 327 27.73 -20.41 16.51
CA PHE A 327 26.99 -21.53 15.89
C PHE A 327 27.42 -21.75 14.43
N PRO A 328 28.72 -22.05 14.18
CA PRO A 328 29.25 -22.16 12.82
C PRO A 328 28.57 -23.28 12.00
N GLU A 329 27.98 -24.27 12.63
CA GLU A 329 27.24 -25.35 11.97
C GLU A 329 25.92 -24.91 11.33
N TYR A 330 25.37 -23.74 11.76
CA TYR A 330 24.16 -23.13 11.19
C TYR A 330 24.45 -21.91 10.32
N TYR A 331 25.68 -21.38 10.41
CA TYR A 331 26.13 -20.16 9.74
C TYR A 331 27.45 -20.39 9.00
N ASP A 332 27.52 -21.48 8.24
CA ASP A 332 28.69 -21.87 7.45
C ASP A 332 29.05 -20.84 6.35
N GLU A 333 28.06 -20.07 5.89
CA GLU A 333 28.21 -18.97 4.94
C GLU A 333 28.65 -17.64 5.62
N GLY A 334 28.83 -17.62 6.95
CA GLY A 334 29.15 -16.43 7.73
C GLY A 334 27.93 -15.72 8.30
N PRO A 335 28.12 -14.47 8.82
CA PRO A 335 27.02 -13.69 9.39
C PRO A 335 25.93 -13.42 8.36
N GLN A 336 24.68 -13.51 8.79
CA GLN A 336 23.55 -13.13 7.94
C GLN A 336 23.35 -11.61 8.00
N ASP A 337 22.85 -11.01 6.95
CA ASP A 337 22.54 -9.59 6.89
C ASP A 337 21.09 -9.36 7.32
N TRP A 338 20.88 -8.91 8.56
CA TRP A 338 19.57 -8.59 9.15
C TRP A 338 19.46 -7.08 9.43
N PRO A 339 19.32 -6.25 8.40
CA PRO A 339 19.24 -4.82 8.64
C PRO A 339 17.97 -4.42 9.38
N LEU A 340 18.12 -3.48 10.32
CA LEU A 340 17.00 -2.75 10.86
C LEU A 340 16.51 -1.75 9.81
N GLU A 341 15.23 -1.79 9.53
CA GLU A 341 14.57 -0.78 8.72
C GLU A 341 13.49 -0.04 9.52
N SER A 342 13.16 1.18 9.07
CA SER A 342 12.05 1.90 9.68
C SER A 342 10.77 1.06 9.58
N PHE A 343 10.09 0.89 10.71
CA PHE A 343 8.82 0.15 10.76
C PHE A 343 7.78 0.70 9.79
N HIS A 344 7.80 2.02 9.56
CA HIS A 344 6.95 2.65 8.55
C HIS A 344 7.33 2.20 7.14
N SER A 345 8.64 2.11 6.80
CA SER A 345 9.06 1.69 5.45
C SER A 345 8.63 0.27 5.13
N ILE A 346 8.78 -0.66 6.08
CA ILE A 346 8.35 -2.05 5.93
C ILE A 346 6.84 -2.15 5.74
N THR A 347 6.06 -1.41 6.53
CA THR A 347 4.59 -1.43 6.44
C THR A 347 4.08 -1.01 5.05
N VAL A 348 4.81 -0.15 4.33
CA VAL A 348 4.32 0.45 3.07
C VAL A 348 5.12 0.04 1.83
N GLN A 349 6.20 -0.73 1.96
CA GLN A 349 7.14 -1.02 0.85
C GLN A 349 6.45 -1.62 -0.38
N ASP A 350 5.54 -2.58 -0.18
CA ASP A 350 4.89 -3.33 -1.25
C ASP A 350 3.91 -2.47 -2.07
N VAL A 351 3.32 -1.46 -1.43
CA VAL A 351 2.31 -0.60 -2.07
C VAL A 351 2.84 0.76 -2.49
N ARG A 352 4.02 1.16 -2.00
CA ARG A 352 4.61 2.49 -2.18
C ARG A 352 4.73 2.90 -3.64
N SER A 353 5.34 2.04 -4.46
CA SER A 353 5.55 2.31 -5.89
C SER A 353 4.24 2.46 -6.66
N GLY A 354 3.28 1.57 -6.38
CA GLY A 354 1.94 1.60 -6.99
C GLY A 354 1.16 2.87 -6.63
N LEU A 355 1.23 3.31 -5.36
CA LEU A 355 0.54 4.51 -4.90
C LEU A 355 1.16 5.80 -5.46
N PHE A 356 2.48 5.88 -5.63
CA PHE A 356 3.11 7.01 -6.32
C PHE A 356 2.76 7.07 -7.80
N LEU A 357 2.73 5.93 -8.49
CA LEU A 357 2.27 5.84 -9.88
C LEU A 357 0.81 6.28 -10.01
N LEU A 358 -0.06 5.83 -9.10
CA LEU A 358 -1.46 6.25 -9.01
C LEU A 358 -1.57 7.77 -8.87
N LEU A 359 -0.83 8.36 -7.93
CA LEU A 359 -0.85 9.81 -7.70
C LEU A 359 -0.36 10.58 -8.93
N GLY A 360 0.68 10.08 -9.61
CA GLY A 360 1.19 10.65 -10.86
C GLY A 360 0.14 10.61 -11.98
N ALA A 361 -0.49 9.47 -12.21
CA ALA A 361 -1.52 9.29 -13.23
C ALA A 361 -2.72 10.21 -12.99
N VAL A 362 -3.18 10.28 -11.74
CA VAL A 362 -4.30 11.14 -11.34
C VAL A 362 -3.93 12.63 -11.44
N GLY A 363 -2.68 13.00 -11.14
CA GLY A 363 -2.16 14.34 -11.36
C GLY A 363 -2.18 14.74 -12.85
N LEU A 364 -1.76 13.84 -13.73
CA LEU A 364 -1.85 14.05 -15.18
C LEU A 364 -3.30 14.19 -15.65
N LEU A 365 -4.21 13.39 -15.12
CA LEU A 365 -5.64 13.46 -15.44
C LEU A 365 -6.26 14.80 -14.99
N LEU A 366 -5.85 15.32 -13.81
CA LEU A 366 -6.23 16.65 -13.38
C LEU A 366 -5.74 17.73 -14.37
N LEU A 367 -4.49 17.63 -14.86
CA LEU A 367 -3.95 18.58 -15.82
C LEU A 367 -4.76 18.60 -17.13
N VAL A 368 -5.22 17.44 -17.61
CA VAL A 368 -6.13 17.34 -18.76
C VAL A 368 -7.47 18.01 -18.47
N ALA A 369 -8.07 17.72 -17.29
CA ALA A 369 -9.32 18.38 -16.87
C ALA A 369 -9.16 19.89 -16.78
N CYS A 370 -8.03 20.36 -16.29
CA CYS A 370 -7.68 21.77 -16.21
C CYS A 370 -7.54 22.43 -17.60
N ALA A 371 -6.90 21.78 -18.56
CA ALA A 371 -6.79 22.25 -19.93
C ALA A 371 -8.19 22.41 -20.59
N ASN A 372 -9.07 21.44 -20.38
CA ASN A 372 -10.46 21.50 -20.83
C ASN A 372 -11.24 22.67 -20.21
N VAL A 373 -11.09 22.88 -18.92
CA VAL A 373 -11.68 24.05 -18.24
C VAL A 373 -11.16 25.35 -18.84
N ALA A 374 -9.85 25.43 -19.11
CA ALA A 374 -9.24 26.61 -19.75
C ALA A 374 -9.82 26.84 -21.17
N HIS A 375 -10.01 25.79 -21.98
CA HIS A 375 -10.66 25.88 -23.28
C HIS A 375 -12.07 26.43 -23.19
N LEU A 376 -12.89 25.91 -22.24
CA LEU A 376 -14.26 26.40 -22.05
C LEU A 376 -14.29 27.86 -21.60
N PHE A 377 -13.40 28.30 -20.70
CA PHE A 377 -13.31 29.69 -20.27
C PHE A 377 -12.84 30.60 -21.43
N MET A 378 -11.90 30.17 -22.26
CA MET A 378 -11.46 30.93 -23.42
C MET A 378 -12.59 31.11 -24.45
N ALA A 379 -13.30 30.02 -24.77
CA ALA A 379 -14.45 30.09 -25.71
C ALA A 379 -15.51 31.08 -25.22
N ARG A 380 -15.80 31.05 -23.91
CA ARG A 380 -16.71 32.00 -23.28
C ARG A 380 -16.17 33.43 -23.27
N GLY A 381 -14.86 33.60 -23.01
CA GLY A 381 -14.18 34.91 -23.04
C GLY A 381 -14.30 35.58 -24.41
N LEU A 382 -14.10 34.81 -25.49
CA LEU A 382 -14.24 35.31 -26.87
C LEU A 382 -15.68 35.73 -27.17
N SER A 383 -16.69 34.97 -26.74
CA SER A 383 -18.12 35.32 -26.94
C SER A 383 -18.52 36.62 -26.21
N ARG A 384 -17.81 36.98 -25.14
CA ARG A 384 -18.04 38.19 -24.33
C ARG A 384 -17.08 39.35 -24.64
N ALA A 385 -16.14 39.17 -25.56
CA ALA A 385 -15.10 40.15 -25.83
C ALA A 385 -15.71 41.54 -26.17
N ARG A 386 -16.81 41.56 -26.98
CA ARG A 386 -17.53 42.80 -27.30
C ARG A 386 -18.15 43.48 -26.09
N GLU A 387 -18.76 42.72 -25.17
CA GLU A 387 -19.33 43.24 -23.92
C GLU A 387 -18.24 43.86 -23.06
N MET A 388 -17.07 43.18 -22.91
CA MET A 388 -15.94 43.67 -22.17
C MET A 388 -15.33 44.94 -22.76
N SER A 389 -15.22 45.01 -24.13
CA SER A 389 -14.74 46.22 -24.82
C SER A 389 -15.67 47.41 -24.60
N ILE A 390 -17.00 47.21 -24.65
CA ILE A 390 -17.98 48.31 -24.37
C ILE A 390 -17.85 48.77 -22.90
N ARG A 391 -17.73 47.88 -21.95
CA ARG A 391 -17.55 48.23 -20.54
C ARG A 391 -16.25 49.02 -20.28
N ARG A 392 -15.15 48.63 -20.97
CA ARG A 392 -13.89 49.40 -20.89
C ARG A 392 -14.04 50.79 -21.51
N ALA A 393 -14.71 50.87 -22.64
CA ALA A 393 -15.00 52.17 -23.29
C ALA A 393 -15.83 53.09 -22.38
N MET A 394 -16.70 52.53 -21.53
CA MET A 394 -17.49 53.27 -20.54
C MET A 394 -16.73 53.55 -19.23
N GLY A 395 -15.40 53.26 -19.15
CA GLY A 395 -14.55 53.60 -18.00
C GLY A 395 -14.42 52.52 -16.93
N ALA A 396 -14.83 51.27 -17.23
CA ALA A 396 -14.60 50.14 -16.27
C ALA A 396 -13.09 49.85 -16.13
N ARG A 397 -12.58 49.88 -14.89
CA ARG A 397 -11.19 49.50 -14.60
C ARG A 397 -10.95 48.00 -14.86
N THR A 398 -9.80 47.69 -15.43
CA THR A 398 -9.34 46.29 -15.72
C THR A 398 -9.50 45.40 -14.51
N TRP A 399 -9.17 45.87 -13.29
CA TRP A 399 -9.28 45.13 -12.05
C TRP A 399 -10.72 44.71 -11.70
N ASN A 400 -11.70 45.56 -12.02
CA ASN A 400 -13.11 45.20 -11.78
C ASN A 400 -13.59 44.08 -12.71
N LEU A 401 -13.10 44.05 -13.95
CA LEU A 401 -13.41 43.03 -14.92
C LEU A 401 -12.73 41.71 -14.54
N LEU A 402 -11.46 41.76 -14.11
CA LEU A 402 -10.75 40.58 -13.61
C LEU A 402 -11.40 40.04 -12.34
N GLY A 403 -11.79 40.87 -11.39
CA GLY A 403 -12.49 40.49 -10.17
C GLY A 403 -13.83 39.77 -10.47
N GLN A 404 -14.55 40.20 -11.51
CA GLN A 404 -15.78 39.52 -11.93
C GLN A 404 -15.51 38.15 -12.54
N LEU A 405 -14.51 38.04 -13.42
CA LEU A 405 -14.12 36.76 -14.05
C LEU A 405 -13.58 35.77 -12.99
N SER A 406 -12.74 36.27 -12.05
CA SER A 406 -12.25 35.48 -10.93
C SER A 406 -13.38 34.98 -10.03
N ALA A 407 -14.43 35.79 -9.80
CA ALA A 407 -15.60 35.37 -9.04
C ALA A 407 -16.37 34.23 -9.74
N GLU A 408 -16.51 34.28 -11.08
CA GLU A 408 -17.11 33.18 -11.86
C GLU A 408 -16.28 31.91 -11.71
N SER A 409 -14.95 32.00 -11.82
CA SER A 409 -14.03 30.84 -11.67
C SER A 409 -14.08 30.26 -10.26
N ILE A 410 -14.13 31.08 -9.21
CA ILE A 410 -14.23 30.63 -7.83
C ILE A 410 -15.55 29.90 -7.58
N VAL A 411 -16.68 30.41 -8.08
CA VAL A 411 -17.98 29.74 -7.94
C VAL A 411 -17.96 28.36 -8.60
N VAL A 412 -17.41 28.26 -9.81
CA VAL A 412 -17.24 27.00 -10.53
C VAL A 412 -16.31 26.07 -9.75
N GLY A 413 -15.19 26.58 -9.22
CA GLY A 413 -14.25 25.80 -8.41
C GLY A 413 -14.89 25.26 -7.14
N LEU A 414 -15.66 26.06 -6.42
CA LEU A 414 -16.36 25.63 -5.19
C LEU A 414 -17.45 24.59 -5.49
N LEU A 415 -18.24 24.80 -6.52
CA LEU A 415 -19.28 23.84 -6.93
C LEU A 415 -18.65 22.54 -7.45
N GLY A 416 -17.59 22.65 -8.27
CA GLY A 416 -16.83 21.50 -8.74
C GLY A 416 -16.10 20.77 -7.61
N GLY A 417 -15.52 21.51 -6.66
CA GLY A 417 -14.89 20.95 -5.47
C GLY A 417 -15.88 20.18 -4.59
N ALA A 418 -17.08 20.75 -4.35
CA ALA A 418 -18.14 20.07 -3.61
C ALA A 418 -18.61 18.80 -4.35
N GLY A 419 -18.82 18.89 -5.69
CA GLY A 419 -19.12 17.72 -6.51
C GLY A 419 -18.00 16.68 -6.48
N GLY A 420 -16.74 17.10 -6.53
CA GLY A 420 -15.55 16.26 -6.43
C GLY A 420 -15.47 15.51 -5.09
N LEU A 421 -15.78 16.17 -3.98
CA LEU A 421 -15.85 15.54 -2.66
C LEU A 421 -16.94 14.45 -2.61
N LEU A 422 -18.10 14.70 -3.18
CA LEU A 422 -19.17 13.70 -3.28
C LEU A 422 -18.74 12.50 -4.13
N LEU A 423 -18.10 12.74 -5.27
CA LEU A 423 -17.53 11.68 -6.11
C LEU A 423 -16.45 10.88 -5.37
N ALA A 424 -15.55 11.56 -4.66
CA ALA A 424 -14.51 10.91 -3.87
C ALA A 424 -15.10 10.06 -2.74
N GLN A 425 -16.13 10.54 -2.06
CA GLN A 425 -16.82 9.75 -1.02
C GLN A 425 -17.48 8.49 -1.59
N GLY A 426 -18.11 8.60 -2.77
CA GLY A 426 -18.68 7.44 -3.49
C GLY A 426 -17.59 6.46 -3.93
N ALA A 427 -16.48 6.97 -4.47
CA ALA A 427 -15.34 6.15 -4.90
C ALA A 427 -14.69 5.42 -3.72
N LEU A 428 -14.48 6.09 -2.57
CA LEU A 428 -13.94 5.46 -1.37
C LEU A 428 -14.91 4.42 -0.75
N ALA A 429 -16.23 4.67 -0.80
CA ALA A 429 -17.22 3.70 -0.36
C ALA A 429 -17.25 2.45 -1.26
N PHE A 430 -17.10 2.62 -2.56
CA PHE A 430 -16.95 1.52 -3.51
C PHE A 430 -15.65 0.78 -3.28
N PHE A 431 -14.54 1.49 -3.13
CA PHE A 431 -13.22 0.94 -2.84
C PHE A 431 -13.23 0.05 -1.59
N ARG A 432 -13.83 0.49 -0.47
CA ARG A 432 -13.95 -0.32 0.76
C ARG A 432 -14.75 -1.62 0.62
N ARG A 433 -15.63 -1.71 -0.36
CA ARG A 433 -16.42 -2.94 -0.63
C ARG A 433 -15.69 -3.96 -1.51
N TRP A 434 -14.72 -3.48 -2.27
CA TRP A 434 -13.96 -4.28 -3.24
C TRP A 434 -12.51 -4.48 -2.80
N THR A 435 -12.25 -4.36 -1.51
CA THR A 435 -10.90 -4.18 -1.00
C THR A 435 -10.02 -5.38 -1.24
N VAL A 436 -8.96 -5.08 -1.93
CA VAL A 436 -7.63 -5.67 -1.81
C VAL A 436 -7.09 -5.32 -0.42
N ASP A 437 -6.42 -6.25 0.24
CA ASP A 437 -5.76 -6.06 1.54
C ASP A 437 -4.66 -4.98 1.46
N LEU A 438 -5.08 -3.74 1.64
CA LEU A 438 -4.14 -2.63 1.75
C LEU A 438 -3.79 -2.40 3.21
N PRO A 439 -2.51 -2.23 3.54
CA PRO A 439 -2.13 -1.81 4.88
C PRO A 439 -2.94 -0.58 5.30
N ARG A 440 -3.63 -0.65 6.45
CA ARG A 440 -4.50 0.43 6.95
C ARG A 440 -5.70 0.77 6.06
N GLY A 441 -6.08 -0.10 5.10
CA GLY A 441 -7.17 0.15 4.16
C GLY A 441 -8.52 0.39 4.84
N ALA A 442 -8.82 -0.29 5.93
CA ALA A 442 -10.05 -0.13 6.71
C ALA A 442 -10.19 1.26 7.36
N SER A 443 -9.08 1.95 7.65
CA SER A 443 -9.05 3.28 8.30
C SER A 443 -9.13 4.46 7.34
N VAL A 444 -9.21 4.24 6.02
CA VAL A 444 -9.24 5.31 5.02
C VAL A 444 -10.55 6.11 5.12
N THR A 445 -10.48 7.28 5.74
CA THR A 445 -11.61 8.18 5.93
C THR A 445 -11.30 9.59 5.44
N MET A 446 -12.33 10.35 5.04
CA MET A 446 -12.17 11.75 4.70
C MET A 446 -12.13 12.59 5.99
N ASP A 447 -11.05 13.30 6.17
CA ASP A 447 -10.86 14.21 7.30
C ASP A 447 -10.71 15.68 6.84
N LEU A 448 -10.49 16.56 7.81
CA LEU A 448 -10.36 18.00 7.55
C LEU A 448 -9.14 18.34 6.66
N ARG A 449 -8.07 17.53 6.67
CA ARG A 449 -6.89 17.73 5.82
C ARG A 449 -7.24 17.46 4.36
N VAL A 450 -7.88 16.33 4.10
CA VAL A 450 -8.37 15.94 2.75
C VAL A 450 -9.34 17.00 2.22
N PHE A 451 -10.25 17.49 3.09
CA PHE A 451 -11.18 18.55 2.75
C PHE A 451 -10.47 19.86 2.39
N ALA A 452 -9.46 20.27 3.16
CA ALA A 452 -8.67 21.45 2.90
C ALA A 452 -7.88 21.35 1.58
N VAL A 453 -7.28 20.18 1.30
CA VAL A 453 -6.58 19.91 0.04
C VAL A 453 -7.55 19.97 -1.14
N ALA A 454 -8.74 19.37 -1.02
CA ALA A 454 -9.77 19.38 -2.05
C ALA A 454 -10.20 20.82 -2.40
N ILE A 455 -10.53 21.63 -1.41
CA ILE A 455 -10.93 23.04 -1.61
C ILE A 455 -9.75 23.85 -2.16
N GLY A 456 -8.55 23.65 -1.62
CA GLY A 456 -7.34 24.32 -2.10
C GLY A 456 -7.07 24.02 -3.56
N LEU A 457 -7.12 22.75 -3.94
CA LEU A 457 -6.91 22.28 -5.30
C LEU A 457 -7.99 22.79 -6.27
N ALA A 458 -9.26 22.70 -5.88
CA ALA A 458 -10.37 23.22 -6.69
C ALA A 458 -10.27 24.74 -6.90
N THR A 459 -9.92 25.48 -5.86
CA THR A 459 -9.74 26.93 -5.93
C THR A 459 -8.54 27.31 -6.79
N LEU A 460 -7.41 26.62 -6.60
CA LEU A 460 -6.17 26.84 -7.38
C LEU A 460 -6.42 26.54 -8.85
N THR A 461 -7.04 25.41 -9.17
CA THR A 461 -7.42 25.02 -10.52
C THR A 461 -8.31 26.08 -11.18
N ALA A 462 -9.37 26.50 -10.49
CA ALA A 462 -10.29 27.50 -11.00
C ALA A 462 -9.61 28.85 -11.24
N LEU A 463 -8.71 29.29 -10.34
CA LEU A 463 -7.97 30.54 -10.50
C LEU A 463 -6.95 30.48 -11.63
N LEU A 464 -6.12 29.44 -11.69
CA LEU A 464 -5.09 29.32 -12.71
C LEU A 464 -5.72 29.28 -14.13
N PHE A 465 -6.72 28.46 -14.30
CA PHE A 465 -7.32 28.21 -15.62
C PHE A 465 -8.48 29.16 -15.98
N GLY A 466 -9.04 29.89 -15.01
CA GLY A 466 -9.97 30.98 -15.23
C GLY A 466 -9.29 32.33 -15.41
N LEU A 467 -8.24 32.64 -14.63
CA LEU A 467 -7.59 33.95 -14.61
C LEU A 467 -6.60 34.14 -15.77
N VAL A 468 -5.83 33.12 -16.15
CA VAL A 468 -4.84 33.20 -17.25
C VAL A 468 -5.50 33.54 -18.59
N PRO A 469 -6.59 32.89 -19.02
CA PRO A 469 -7.33 33.31 -20.22
C PRO A 469 -7.96 34.69 -20.07
N ALA A 470 -8.46 35.03 -18.88
CA ALA A 470 -9.05 36.34 -18.61
C ALA A 470 -8.04 37.49 -18.75
N LEU A 471 -6.83 37.33 -18.24
CA LEU A 471 -5.74 38.30 -18.41
C LEU A 471 -5.39 38.52 -19.87
N ARG A 472 -5.38 37.46 -20.66
CA ARG A 472 -5.08 37.57 -22.13
C ARG A 472 -6.20 38.22 -22.92
N THR A 473 -7.48 38.02 -22.58
CA THR A 473 -8.62 38.64 -23.26
C THR A 473 -8.79 40.12 -22.86
N VAL A 474 -8.52 40.49 -21.64
CA VAL A 474 -8.60 41.88 -21.15
C VAL A 474 -7.43 42.73 -21.65
N GLY A 475 -6.25 42.13 -21.93
CA GLY A 475 -5.06 42.83 -22.44
C GLY A 475 -5.10 43.21 -23.94
N GLN A 476 -6.12 42.85 -24.70
CA GLN A 476 -6.21 43.19 -26.12
C GLN A 476 -6.57 44.69 -26.36
N ASP A 477 -5.91 45.30 -27.37
CA ASP A 477 -6.09 46.72 -27.69
C ASP A 477 -7.54 47.03 -28.13
N LEU A 478 -8.09 48.12 -27.52
CA LEU A 478 -9.43 48.64 -27.81
C LEU A 478 -9.66 48.99 -29.33
N HIS A 479 -8.59 49.36 -30.03
CA HIS A 479 -8.67 49.73 -31.46
C HIS A 479 -8.94 48.53 -32.37
N THR A 480 -8.49 47.33 -32.04
CA THR A 480 -8.70 46.14 -32.85
C THR A 480 -10.10 45.55 -32.64
N GLY A 481 -10.67 45.66 -31.45
CA GLY A 481 -12.01 45.11 -31.12
C GLY A 481 -13.18 45.91 -31.73
N LEU A 482 -12.99 47.23 -32.04
CA LEU A 482 -14.02 48.08 -32.61
C LEU A 482 -13.99 48.18 -34.15
N ARG A 483 -12.83 47.88 -34.79
CA ARG A 483 -12.66 47.96 -36.25
C ARG A 483 -13.08 46.70 -37.03
N THR A 484 -13.13 45.53 -36.38
CA THR A 484 -13.46 44.26 -37.06
C THR A 484 -14.95 43.89 -36.92
N GLY A 485 -15.81 44.80 -37.40
CA GLY A 485 -17.26 44.56 -37.52
C GLY A 485 -17.67 43.72 -38.75
N GLY A 486 -16.87 42.78 -39.21
CA GLY A 486 -17.20 41.98 -40.36
C GLY A 486 -16.42 40.68 -40.44
N ARG A 487 -17.14 39.55 -40.49
CA ARG A 487 -16.74 38.21 -40.92
C ARG A 487 -15.26 37.84 -40.69
N GLY A 488 -14.95 37.27 -39.53
CA GLY A 488 -13.64 36.66 -39.24
C GLY A 488 -13.01 37.10 -37.95
N MET A 489 -13.66 36.98 -36.76
CA MET A 489 -13.02 37.05 -35.46
C MET A 489 -12.21 35.76 -35.21
N SER A 490 -11.12 35.58 -35.95
CA SER A 490 -10.03 34.73 -35.50
C SER A 490 -9.30 35.48 -34.40
N GLY A 491 -9.36 35.01 -33.15
CA GLY A 491 -8.57 35.55 -32.04
C GLY A 491 -7.12 35.73 -32.49
N GLY A 492 -6.47 36.83 -32.04
CA GLY A 492 -5.10 37.16 -32.49
C GLY A 492 -4.16 35.95 -32.40
N ARG A 493 -3.13 35.90 -33.26
CA ARG A 493 -2.15 34.77 -33.38
C ARG A 493 -1.71 34.18 -32.01
N SER A 494 -1.62 35.01 -30.97
CA SER A 494 -1.20 34.57 -29.62
C SER A 494 -2.28 33.73 -28.91
N VAL A 495 -3.57 34.04 -29.10
CA VAL A 495 -4.68 33.26 -28.51
C VAL A 495 -4.82 31.93 -29.20
N GLN A 496 -4.65 31.93 -30.54
CA GLN A 496 -4.70 30.70 -31.32
C GLN A 496 -3.49 29.78 -31.03
N ALA A 497 -2.27 30.34 -30.89
CA ALA A 497 -1.08 29.60 -30.50
C ALA A 497 -1.24 28.97 -29.10
N PHE A 498 -1.80 29.71 -28.13
CA PHE A 498 -2.04 29.17 -26.79
C PHE A 498 -3.09 28.06 -26.79
N ARG A 499 -4.18 28.20 -27.53
CA ARG A 499 -5.18 27.15 -27.73
C ARG A 499 -4.58 25.89 -28.36
N SER A 500 -3.81 26.05 -29.44
CA SER A 500 -3.09 24.94 -30.07
C SER A 500 -2.10 24.30 -29.13
N GLY A 501 -1.37 25.07 -28.30
CA GLY A 501 -0.46 24.57 -27.30
C GLY A 501 -1.16 23.74 -26.21
N LEU A 502 -2.34 24.19 -25.75
CA LEU A 502 -3.15 23.42 -24.79
C LEU A 502 -3.65 22.11 -25.39
N VAL A 503 -4.13 22.11 -26.66
CA VAL A 503 -4.56 20.89 -27.35
C VAL A 503 -3.39 19.90 -27.48
N ILE A 504 -2.21 20.38 -27.92
CA ILE A 504 -1.01 19.53 -28.05
C ILE A 504 -0.64 18.95 -26.69
N PHE A 505 -0.64 19.75 -25.62
CA PHE A 505 -0.34 19.32 -24.28
C PHE A 505 -1.33 18.27 -23.78
N GLU A 506 -2.63 18.48 -24.00
CA GLU A 506 -3.70 17.57 -23.61
C GLU A 506 -3.60 16.22 -24.33
N VAL A 507 -3.40 16.26 -25.67
CA VAL A 507 -3.21 15.05 -26.48
C VAL A 507 -1.94 14.30 -26.04
N ALA A 508 -0.85 15.02 -25.77
CA ALA A 508 0.40 14.40 -25.31
C ALA A 508 0.21 13.67 -23.97
N ILE A 509 -0.42 14.31 -22.99
CA ILE A 509 -0.69 13.68 -21.69
C ILE A 509 -1.64 12.49 -21.85
N SER A 510 -2.71 12.64 -22.62
CA SER A 510 -3.67 11.56 -22.86
C SER A 510 -3.00 10.37 -23.55
N LEU A 511 -2.08 10.62 -24.49
CA LEU A 511 -1.30 9.56 -25.14
C LEU A 511 -0.41 8.84 -24.13
N VAL A 512 0.26 9.57 -23.22
CA VAL A 512 1.08 8.96 -22.15
C VAL A 512 0.21 8.08 -21.25
N LEU A 513 -0.95 8.57 -20.79
CA LEU A 513 -1.85 7.80 -19.93
C LEU A 513 -2.38 6.54 -20.64
N VAL A 514 -2.78 6.64 -21.90
CA VAL A 514 -3.27 5.50 -22.70
C VAL A 514 -2.15 4.48 -22.94
N ALA A 515 -0.96 4.96 -23.32
CA ALA A 515 0.20 4.08 -23.51
C ALA A 515 0.59 3.36 -22.22
N SER A 516 0.61 4.07 -21.09
CA SER A 516 0.89 3.49 -19.77
C SER A 516 -0.17 2.45 -19.38
N ALA A 517 -1.45 2.76 -19.56
CA ALA A 517 -2.55 1.82 -19.34
C ALA A 517 -2.44 0.58 -20.23
N GLY A 518 -2.12 0.78 -21.53
CA GLY A 518 -1.93 -0.32 -22.48
C GLY A 518 -0.74 -1.22 -22.11
N LEU A 519 0.38 -0.64 -21.67
CA LEU A 519 1.54 -1.39 -21.21
C LEU A 519 1.23 -2.21 -19.94
N LEU A 520 0.51 -1.62 -18.97
CA LEU A 520 0.11 -2.34 -17.76
C LEU A 520 -0.88 -3.48 -18.05
N MET A 521 -1.87 -3.23 -18.91
CA MET A 521 -2.78 -4.29 -19.35
C MET A 521 -2.05 -5.41 -20.11
N ARG A 522 -1.10 -5.06 -20.98
CA ARG A 522 -0.28 -6.05 -21.68
C ARG A 522 0.61 -6.83 -20.71
N SER A 523 1.25 -6.16 -19.75
CA SER A 523 2.05 -6.81 -18.72
C SER A 523 1.22 -7.77 -17.89
N PHE A 524 0.01 -7.36 -17.48
CA PHE A 524 -0.92 -8.23 -16.77
C PHE A 524 -1.33 -9.45 -17.63
N ALA A 525 -1.72 -9.21 -18.88
CA ALA A 525 -2.08 -10.29 -19.81
C ALA A 525 -0.91 -11.25 -20.08
N SER A 526 0.33 -10.75 -20.14
CA SER A 526 1.52 -11.59 -20.30
C SER A 526 1.75 -12.49 -19.09
N VAL A 527 1.57 -11.95 -17.86
CA VAL A 527 1.74 -12.73 -16.63
C VAL A 527 0.63 -13.77 -16.48
N THR A 528 -0.63 -13.40 -16.77
CA THR A 528 -1.76 -14.34 -16.67
C THR A 528 -1.78 -15.40 -17.79
N ALA A 529 -1.01 -15.22 -18.86
CA ALA A 529 -0.84 -16.20 -19.92
C ALA A 529 0.32 -17.18 -19.66
N ILE A 530 1.08 -17.00 -18.60
CA ILE A 530 2.14 -17.92 -18.21
C ILE A 530 1.50 -19.21 -17.69
N ASP A 531 2.01 -20.35 -18.17
CA ASP A 531 1.61 -21.64 -17.64
C ASP A 531 1.99 -21.76 -16.17
N PRO A 532 1.04 -22.02 -15.26
CA PRO A 532 1.34 -22.23 -13.85
C PRO A 532 2.12 -23.50 -13.57
N GLY A 533 2.23 -24.43 -14.52
CA GLY A 533 2.82 -25.76 -14.35
C GLY A 533 1.95 -26.69 -13.51
N VAL A 534 0.66 -26.38 -13.39
CA VAL A 534 -0.34 -27.22 -12.74
C VAL A 534 -1.66 -27.14 -13.50
N GLU A 535 -2.36 -28.25 -13.60
CA GLU A 535 -3.74 -28.25 -14.12
C GLU A 535 -4.69 -27.75 -13.02
N SER A 536 -5.30 -26.59 -13.23
CA SER A 536 -6.23 -26.01 -12.27
C SER A 536 -7.65 -26.54 -12.40
N GLU A 537 -8.06 -26.94 -13.62
CA GLU A 537 -9.43 -27.39 -13.90
C GLU A 537 -9.74 -28.69 -13.18
N GLY A 538 -10.80 -28.69 -12.37
CA GLY A 538 -11.23 -29.86 -11.59
C GLY A 538 -10.34 -30.17 -10.38
N VAL A 539 -9.42 -29.31 -10.00
CA VAL A 539 -8.61 -29.42 -8.78
C VAL A 539 -9.18 -28.49 -7.70
N TRP A 540 -9.32 -29.03 -6.50
CA TRP A 540 -9.75 -28.31 -5.30
C TRP A 540 -8.68 -28.37 -4.24
N VAL A 541 -8.57 -27.30 -3.45
CA VAL A 541 -7.54 -27.14 -2.41
C VAL A 541 -8.20 -26.95 -1.05
N VAL A 542 -7.66 -27.63 -0.04
CA VAL A 542 -8.18 -27.61 1.34
C VAL A 542 -7.02 -27.41 2.31
N PRO A 543 -6.74 -26.18 2.74
CA PRO A 543 -5.68 -25.91 3.71
C PRO A 543 -6.16 -26.23 5.13
N LEU A 544 -5.43 -27.09 5.81
CA LEU A 544 -5.70 -27.50 7.18
C LEU A 544 -4.55 -27.08 8.12
N ASN A 545 -4.89 -26.77 9.36
CA ASN A 545 -3.91 -26.62 10.43
C ASN A 545 -4.05 -27.81 11.37
N VAL A 546 -2.98 -28.61 11.49
CA VAL A 546 -2.97 -29.84 12.26
C VAL A 546 -2.29 -29.57 13.59
N ALA A 547 -3.08 -29.30 14.63
CA ALA A 547 -2.58 -29.04 15.96
C ALA A 547 -1.91 -30.27 16.59
N ASN A 548 -1.07 -30.05 17.60
CA ASN A 548 -0.48 -31.08 18.46
C ASN A 548 0.28 -32.16 17.66
N ILE A 549 1.17 -31.74 16.78
CA ILE A 549 2.10 -32.60 16.05
C ILE A 549 3.48 -32.47 16.68
N ASP A 550 3.94 -33.51 17.36
CA ASP A 550 5.23 -33.56 18.06
C ASP A 550 6.29 -34.30 17.22
N SER A 551 5.87 -35.09 16.24
CA SER A 551 6.78 -35.80 15.35
C SER A 551 6.24 -35.92 13.91
N PRO A 552 7.11 -36.13 12.91
CA PRO A 552 6.71 -36.34 11.54
C PRO A 552 5.80 -37.60 11.38
N GLU A 553 6.04 -38.63 12.17
CA GLU A 553 5.25 -39.84 12.18
C GLU A 553 3.79 -39.56 12.59
N GLN A 554 3.59 -38.75 13.63
CA GLN A 554 2.24 -38.33 14.06
C GLN A 554 1.50 -37.57 12.95
N HIS A 555 2.21 -36.75 12.19
CA HIS A 555 1.61 -36.06 11.03
C HIS A 555 1.07 -37.06 10.00
N LEU A 556 1.86 -38.09 9.68
CA LEU A 556 1.46 -39.15 8.75
C LEU A 556 0.30 -39.99 9.30
N GLU A 557 0.37 -40.36 10.59
CA GLU A 557 -0.66 -41.17 11.25
C GLU A 557 -2.02 -40.47 11.25
N ARG A 558 -2.06 -39.14 11.34
CA ARG A 558 -3.30 -38.35 11.33
C ARG A 558 -3.77 -38.04 9.92
N MET A 559 -2.88 -37.65 9.00
CA MET A 559 -3.29 -37.14 7.68
C MET A 559 -3.55 -38.25 6.65
N GLU A 560 -2.89 -39.43 6.75
CA GLU A 560 -3.11 -40.50 5.82
C GLU A 560 -4.51 -41.16 5.93
N PRO A 561 -5.13 -41.33 7.10
CA PRO A 561 -6.55 -41.70 7.20
C PRO A 561 -7.47 -40.66 6.55
N VAL A 562 -7.24 -39.38 6.76
CA VAL A 562 -8.01 -38.29 6.12
C VAL A 562 -7.91 -38.39 4.59
N ARG A 563 -6.69 -38.56 4.06
CA ARG A 563 -6.48 -38.70 2.61
C ARG A 563 -7.28 -39.90 2.05
N ARG A 564 -7.25 -41.06 2.75
CA ARG A 564 -7.99 -42.23 2.37
C ARG A 564 -9.50 -42.04 2.44
N ALA A 565 -10.00 -41.36 3.47
CA ALA A 565 -11.42 -41.03 3.59
C ALA A 565 -11.86 -40.10 2.43
N LEU A 566 -11.09 -39.09 2.12
CA LEU A 566 -11.34 -38.20 0.98
C LEU A 566 -11.37 -38.96 -0.34
N ALA A 567 -10.45 -39.91 -0.55
CA ALA A 567 -10.41 -40.73 -1.76
C ALA A 567 -11.66 -41.60 -1.97
N THR A 568 -12.51 -41.78 -0.94
CA THR A 568 -13.79 -42.50 -1.06
C THR A 568 -14.94 -41.63 -1.60
N ILE A 569 -14.75 -40.31 -1.72
CA ILE A 569 -15.80 -39.38 -2.21
C ILE A 569 -16.13 -39.71 -3.67
N PRO A 570 -17.43 -39.94 -4.01
CA PRO A 570 -17.82 -40.24 -5.37
C PRO A 570 -17.42 -39.17 -6.37
N GLY A 571 -16.78 -39.58 -7.47
CA GLY A 571 -16.32 -38.68 -8.53
C GLY A 571 -14.92 -38.12 -8.32
N LEU A 572 -14.29 -38.34 -7.16
CA LEU A 572 -12.89 -38.00 -6.93
C LEU A 572 -11.99 -38.98 -7.73
N ARG A 573 -10.97 -38.43 -8.41
CA ARG A 573 -9.99 -39.20 -9.18
C ARG A 573 -8.73 -39.47 -8.37
N SER A 574 -8.24 -38.44 -7.67
CA SER A 574 -7.07 -38.55 -6.80
C SER A 574 -7.18 -37.58 -5.62
N ALA A 575 -6.53 -37.93 -4.51
CA ALA A 575 -6.39 -37.11 -3.31
C ALA A 575 -4.95 -37.19 -2.82
N THR A 576 -4.34 -36.06 -2.63
CA THR A 576 -2.99 -35.91 -2.09
C THR A 576 -2.96 -34.85 -1.00
N TYR A 577 -1.84 -34.72 -0.31
CA TYR A 577 -1.56 -33.58 0.55
C TYR A 577 -0.08 -33.22 0.51
N SER A 578 0.20 -31.98 0.84
CA SER A 578 1.53 -31.41 0.96
C SER A 578 1.52 -30.40 2.10
N ILE A 579 2.66 -29.91 2.51
CA ILE A 579 2.73 -28.82 3.47
C ILE A 579 2.13 -27.55 2.87
N GLU A 580 2.47 -27.27 1.62
CA GLU A 580 1.96 -26.12 0.85
C GLU A 580 1.48 -26.58 -0.53
N ALA A 581 0.28 -26.14 -0.92
CA ALA A 581 -0.15 -26.25 -2.30
C ALA A 581 0.49 -25.15 -3.17
N PRO A 582 0.59 -25.35 -4.48
CA PRO A 582 0.97 -24.28 -5.39
C PRO A 582 0.11 -23.02 -5.19
N PHE A 583 0.72 -21.84 -5.24
CA PHE A 583 0.08 -20.53 -5.04
C PHE A 583 -0.47 -20.22 -3.63
N GLN A 584 -0.16 -21.02 -2.62
CA GLN A 584 -0.65 -20.80 -1.27
C GLN A 584 -0.07 -19.54 -0.62
N HIS A 585 1.19 -19.19 -0.91
CA HIS A 585 1.92 -18.07 -0.29
C HIS A 585 2.53 -17.14 -1.34
N VAL A 586 1.72 -16.63 -2.26
CA VAL A 586 2.19 -15.69 -3.29
C VAL A 586 2.65 -14.38 -2.65
N GLY A 587 3.93 -14.07 -2.79
CA GLY A 587 4.53 -12.85 -2.24
C GLY A 587 4.72 -12.82 -0.73
N GLY A 588 4.38 -13.91 -0.03
CA GLY A 588 4.47 -14.04 1.43
C GLY A 588 5.73 -14.76 1.92
N SER A 589 5.75 -15.02 3.23
CA SER A 589 6.78 -15.83 3.86
C SER A 589 6.75 -17.24 3.28
N ARG A 590 7.84 -17.63 2.65
CA ARG A 590 8.03 -18.98 2.11
C ARG A 590 8.17 -19.93 3.29
N CYS A 591 7.21 -20.82 3.44
CA CYS A 591 7.40 -21.92 4.39
C CYS A 591 8.54 -22.81 3.90
N CYS A 592 9.19 -23.40 4.85
CA CYS A 592 10.00 -24.60 4.67
C CYS A 592 11.15 -24.46 3.68
N TRP A 593 12.09 -23.61 4.04
CA TRP A 593 13.52 -23.74 3.85
C TRP A 593 14.10 -23.47 2.49
N GLY A 594 14.72 -22.36 2.45
CA GLY A 594 15.77 -22.17 1.50
C GLY A 594 17.04 -22.92 1.92
N ASN A 595 17.08 -24.20 1.73
CA ASN A 595 18.39 -24.83 1.63
C ASN A 595 19.06 -24.29 0.39
N ARG A 596 20.29 -23.80 0.55
CA ARG A 596 21.10 -23.45 -0.60
C ARG A 596 21.83 -24.68 -1.07
N ALA A 597 21.95 -24.83 -2.36
CA ALA A 597 22.80 -25.86 -2.95
C ALA A 597 23.65 -25.25 -4.04
N THR A 598 24.90 -25.69 -4.08
CA THR A 598 25.87 -25.24 -5.07
C THR A 598 25.88 -26.18 -6.26
N PRO A 599 25.75 -25.66 -7.50
CA PRO A 599 25.88 -26.52 -8.68
C PRO A 599 27.22 -27.24 -8.70
N PRO A 600 27.28 -28.50 -9.17
CA PRO A 600 28.52 -29.27 -9.23
C PRO A 600 29.63 -28.55 -9.99
N GLY A 601 30.78 -28.37 -9.34
CA GLY A 601 31.96 -27.71 -9.92
C GLY A 601 31.95 -26.17 -9.84
N GLU A 602 30.96 -25.56 -9.21
CA GLU A 602 30.90 -24.13 -8.91
C GLU A 602 31.29 -23.85 -7.45
N THR A 603 31.49 -22.59 -7.12
CA THR A 603 31.77 -22.11 -5.75
C THR A 603 30.49 -21.75 -5.02
N GLU A 604 30.52 -21.66 -3.69
CA GLU A 604 29.38 -21.29 -2.85
C GLU A 604 28.76 -19.93 -3.21
N ASP A 605 29.53 -19.01 -3.79
CA ASP A 605 29.02 -17.74 -4.31
C ASP A 605 27.92 -17.92 -5.37
N ASN A 606 27.89 -19.07 -6.03
CA ASN A 606 26.90 -19.43 -7.07
C ASN A 606 25.79 -20.34 -6.53
N ALA A 607 25.70 -20.53 -5.22
CA ALA A 607 24.65 -21.33 -4.61
C ALA A 607 23.26 -20.77 -4.90
N VAL A 608 22.35 -21.64 -5.30
CA VAL A 608 20.94 -21.29 -5.55
C VAL A 608 20.08 -21.72 -4.37
N ARG A 609 19.04 -20.95 -4.09
CA ARG A 609 18.06 -21.31 -3.08
C ARG A 609 17.14 -22.40 -3.63
N LEU A 610 17.03 -23.52 -2.91
CA LEU A 610 16.09 -24.59 -3.21
C LEU A 610 14.81 -24.39 -2.41
N HIS A 611 13.68 -24.61 -3.05
CA HIS A 611 12.39 -24.69 -2.37
C HIS A 611 12.01 -26.16 -2.17
N MET A 612 11.98 -26.58 -0.90
CA MET A 612 11.64 -27.95 -0.55
C MET A 612 10.13 -28.12 -0.38
N HIS A 613 9.57 -29.10 -1.07
CA HIS A 613 8.16 -29.44 -1.03
C HIS A 613 7.99 -30.90 -0.61
N PRO A 614 7.75 -31.16 0.68
CA PRO A 614 7.34 -32.48 1.12
C PRO A 614 5.93 -32.77 0.63
N VAL A 615 5.76 -33.90 -0.08
CA VAL A 615 4.51 -34.23 -0.75
C VAL A 615 4.13 -35.68 -0.49
N ALA A 616 2.83 -35.91 -0.34
CA ALA A 616 2.27 -37.26 -0.23
C ALA A 616 2.18 -37.93 -1.62
N PRO A 617 1.90 -39.25 -1.69
CA PRO A 617 1.63 -39.96 -2.94
C PRO A 617 0.56 -39.26 -3.78
N ASP A 618 0.59 -39.45 -5.09
CA ASP A 618 -0.35 -38.92 -6.08
C ASP A 618 -0.32 -37.39 -6.26
N TYR A 619 0.69 -36.69 -5.69
CA TYR A 619 0.81 -35.24 -5.77
C TYR A 619 0.87 -34.75 -7.23
N PHE A 620 1.80 -35.29 -8.00
CA PHE A 620 2.01 -34.85 -9.39
C PHE A 620 0.81 -35.21 -10.29
N GLU A 621 0.18 -36.37 -10.07
CA GLU A 621 -1.06 -36.77 -10.76
C GLU A 621 -2.22 -35.80 -10.39
N THR A 622 -2.34 -35.47 -9.10
CA THR A 622 -3.43 -34.60 -8.61
C THR A 622 -3.31 -33.19 -9.16
N PHE A 623 -2.12 -32.63 -9.18
CA PHE A 623 -1.89 -31.27 -9.72
C PHE A 623 -1.59 -31.26 -11.22
N GLY A 624 -1.48 -32.42 -11.88
CA GLY A 624 -1.26 -32.54 -13.32
C GLY A 624 0.14 -32.10 -13.76
N THR A 625 1.13 -32.18 -12.87
CA THR A 625 2.52 -31.79 -13.19
C THR A 625 3.17 -32.94 -14.01
N GLU A 626 3.69 -32.62 -15.20
CA GLU A 626 4.23 -33.62 -16.13
C GLU A 626 5.61 -34.11 -15.70
N LEU A 627 5.81 -35.43 -15.75
CA LEU A 627 7.12 -36.10 -15.56
C LEU A 627 7.92 -36.01 -16.86
N ILE A 628 9.07 -35.29 -16.84
CA ILE A 628 9.93 -35.11 -18.00
C ILE A 628 10.94 -36.23 -18.15
N ALA A 629 11.56 -36.69 -17.05
CA ALA A 629 12.56 -37.74 -17.06
C ALA A 629 12.56 -38.54 -15.77
N GLY A 630 13.03 -39.79 -15.83
CA GLY A 630 13.12 -40.68 -14.66
C GLY A 630 11.80 -41.29 -14.25
N GLU A 631 11.59 -41.48 -12.96
CA GLU A 631 10.38 -42.07 -12.37
C GLU A 631 10.00 -41.35 -11.08
N LEU A 632 8.73 -41.48 -10.68
CA LEU A 632 8.27 -40.98 -9.37
C LEU A 632 8.50 -42.09 -8.34
N TRP A 633 8.78 -41.70 -7.09
CA TRP A 633 8.93 -42.72 -6.03
C TRP A 633 7.59 -43.42 -5.73
N SER A 634 7.68 -44.68 -5.37
CA SER A 634 6.53 -45.47 -4.88
C SER A 634 6.48 -45.41 -3.35
N ALA A 635 5.29 -45.66 -2.78
CA ALA A 635 5.11 -45.80 -1.35
C ALA A 635 6.07 -46.86 -0.76
N GLY A 636 6.83 -46.47 0.27
CA GLY A 636 7.83 -47.32 0.94
C GLY A 636 9.27 -47.14 0.48
N MET A 637 9.56 -46.38 -0.59
CA MET A 637 10.93 -45.99 -0.96
C MET A 637 11.52 -44.91 -0.05
N ALA A 638 10.68 -44.21 0.68
CA ALA A 638 11.03 -43.02 1.45
C ALA A 638 11.88 -43.28 2.70
N THR A 639 11.96 -44.49 3.19
CA THR A 639 12.59 -44.83 4.47
C THR A 639 14.08 -45.17 4.37
N GLY A 640 14.70 -45.03 3.18
CA GLY A 640 16.12 -45.33 2.93
C GLY A 640 16.98 -44.05 2.82
N GLN A 641 18.27 -44.22 3.07
CA GLN A 641 19.25 -43.17 2.71
C GLN A 641 20.08 -43.69 1.51
N PRO A 642 20.28 -42.87 0.45
CA PRO A 642 19.82 -41.48 0.27
C PRO A 642 18.31 -41.38 -0.01
N VAL A 643 17.69 -40.25 0.41
CA VAL A 643 16.27 -39.99 0.19
C VAL A 643 15.98 -39.76 -1.30
N PRO A 644 14.99 -40.46 -1.89
CA PRO A 644 14.63 -40.22 -3.28
C PRO A 644 14.00 -38.82 -3.43
N ALA A 645 14.44 -38.07 -4.43
CA ALA A 645 13.98 -36.72 -4.70
C ALA A 645 13.52 -36.55 -6.15
N VAL A 646 12.48 -35.79 -6.35
CA VAL A 646 12.08 -35.27 -7.67
C VAL A 646 12.41 -33.79 -7.71
N VAL A 647 12.98 -33.34 -8.83
CA VAL A 647 13.40 -31.94 -8.98
C VAL A 647 12.68 -31.29 -10.15
N SER A 648 12.52 -29.95 -10.08
CA SER A 648 12.00 -29.18 -11.22
C SER A 648 13.00 -29.15 -12.38
N GLU A 649 12.51 -29.07 -13.62
CA GLU A 649 13.35 -28.97 -14.82
C GLU A 649 14.36 -27.82 -14.74
N PRO A 650 14.02 -26.60 -14.29
CA PRO A 650 15.01 -25.52 -14.14
C PRO A 650 16.18 -25.89 -13.22
N LEU A 651 15.89 -26.60 -12.12
CA LEU A 651 16.93 -27.09 -11.22
C LEU A 651 17.83 -28.13 -11.90
N ALA A 652 17.23 -29.11 -12.59
CA ALA A 652 17.95 -30.13 -13.33
C ALA A 652 18.88 -29.53 -14.40
N VAL A 653 18.37 -28.58 -15.18
CA VAL A 653 19.15 -27.89 -16.21
C VAL A 653 20.27 -27.04 -15.60
N ARG A 654 19.99 -26.31 -14.51
CA ARG A 654 21.00 -25.48 -13.83
C ARG A 654 22.15 -26.27 -13.24
N PHE A 655 21.87 -27.46 -12.70
CA PHE A 655 22.87 -28.28 -11.99
C PHE A 655 23.58 -29.29 -12.89
N TRP A 656 22.87 -29.89 -13.85
CA TRP A 656 23.38 -31.02 -14.64
C TRP A 656 23.21 -30.86 -16.16
N GLY A 657 22.70 -29.70 -16.61
CA GLY A 657 22.61 -29.34 -18.01
C GLY A 657 21.40 -29.92 -18.77
N SER A 658 20.73 -30.96 -18.26
CA SER A 658 19.50 -31.51 -18.82
C SER A 658 18.71 -32.31 -17.78
N ALA A 659 17.44 -32.62 -18.06
CA ALA A 659 16.61 -33.44 -17.21
C ALA A 659 17.16 -34.87 -17.06
N GLU A 660 17.58 -35.52 -18.16
CA GLU A 660 18.16 -36.86 -18.12
C GLU A 660 19.51 -36.90 -17.39
N GLY A 661 20.29 -35.81 -17.49
CA GLY A 661 21.59 -35.67 -16.82
C GLY A 661 21.47 -35.61 -15.29
N ALA A 662 20.31 -35.27 -14.77
CA ALA A 662 20.03 -35.21 -13.34
C ALA A 662 19.74 -36.56 -12.68
N ILE A 663 19.23 -37.52 -13.44
CA ILE A 663 18.79 -38.79 -12.88
C ILE A 663 19.98 -39.60 -12.30
N GLY A 664 19.80 -40.08 -11.06
CA GLY A 664 20.80 -40.79 -10.29
C GLY A 664 21.91 -39.89 -9.69
N ARG A 665 21.79 -38.58 -9.80
CA ARG A 665 22.73 -37.64 -9.19
C ARG A 665 22.35 -37.34 -7.73
N GLU A 666 23.39 -37.18 -6.92
CA GLU A 666 23.21 -36.73 -5.53
C GLU A 666 23.09 -35.20 -5.47
N LEU A 667 22.19 -34.73 -4.64
CA LEU A 667 22.01 -33.34 -4.29
C LEU A 667 22.37 -33.15 -2.80
N SER A 668 23.37 -32.32 -2.55
CA SER A 668 23.74 -31.95 -1.17
C SER A 668 22.77 -30.87 -0.67
N ASN A 669 21.75 -31.31 0.06
CA ASN A 669 20.67 -30.47 0.62
C ASN A 669 20.54 -30.61 2.14
N GLY A 670 21.65 -30.91 2.85
CA GLY A 670 21.66 -31.11 4.30
C GLY A 670 21.20 -32.49 4.78
N GLY A 671 20.62 -33.32 3.91
CA GLY A 671 20.18 -34.70 4.23
C GLY A 671 20.64 -35.77 3.22
N GLY A 672 21.25 -35.35 2.11
CA GLY A 672 21.67 -36.23 1.00
C GLY A 672 20.47 -36.84 0.28
N SER A 673 20.14 -36.30 -0.88
CA SER A 673 19.03 -36.80 -1.72
C SER A 673 19.58 -37.33 -3.04
N ILE A 674 18.93 -38.34 -3.60
CA ILE A 674 19.22 -38.84 -4.94
C ILE A 674 18.08 -38.49 -5.88
N VAL A 675 18.39 -37.85 -7.01
CA VAL A 675 17.39 -37.45 -8.00
C VAL A 675 16.90 -38.69 -8.74
N VAL A 676 15.61 -39.02 -8.58
CA VAL A 676 14.95 -40.14 -9.24
C VAL A 676 14.07 -39.71 -10.41
N GLY A 677 13.56 -38.49 -10.38
CA GLY A 677 12.71 -37.92 -11.42
C GLY A 677 12.90 -36.43 -11.60
N VAL A 678 12.51 -35.94 -12.77
CA VAL A 678 12.46 -34.53 -13.12
C VAL A 678 11.08 -34.21 -13.65
N VAL A 679 10.46 -33.17 -13.08
CA VAL A 679 9.12 -32.73 -13.44
C VAL A 679 9.15 -31.30 -14.02
N GLU A 680 8.09 -30.97 -14.76
CA GLU A 680 7.89 -29.61 -15.26
C GLU A 680 7.89 -28.58 -14.12
N GLN A 681 8.25 -27.35 -14.45
CA GLN A 681 8.30 -26.25 -13.48
C GLN A 681 6.91 -25.87 -13.00
N THR A 682 6.61 -26.09 -11.73
CA THR A 682 5.45 -25.49 -11.04
C THR A 682 5.83 -24.14 -10.45
N ARG A 683 5.00 -23.11 -10.65
CA ARG A 683 5.24 -21.77 -10.14
C ARG A 683 4.59 -21.56 -8.77
N HIS A 684 5.15 -22.18 -7.73
CA HIS A 684 4.56 -22.22 -6.39
C HIS A 684 4.29 -20.83 -5.78
N TYR A 685 5.13 -19.85 -6.04
CA TYR A 685 5.11 -18.54 -5.36
C TYR A 685 4.61 -17.39 -6.23
N GLY A 686 4.03 -17.67 -7.37
CA GLY A 686 3.43 -16.69 -8.27
C GLY A 686 3.91 -16.80 -9.71
N LEU A 687 3.04 -16.42 -10.63
CA LEU A 687 3.28 -16.54 -12.08
C LEU A 687 4.47 -15.70 -12.59
N ASP A 688 4.90 -14.69 -11.85
CA ASP A 688 6.00 -13.79 -12.21
C ASP A 688 7.38 -14.22 -11.72
N GLN A 689 7.48 -15.32 -10.99
CA GLN A 689 8.77 -15.88 -10.60
C GLN A 689 9.43 -16.52 -11.83
N GLU A 690 10.68 -16.11 -12.08
CA GLU A 690 11.39 -16.53 -13.31
C GLU A 690 11.79 -18.00 -13.25
N HIS A 691 12.31 -18.46 -12.11
CA HIS A 691 12.66 -19.85 -11.85
C HIS A 691 12.29 -20.26 -10.43
N ASP A 692 11.65 -21.42 -10.31
CA ASP A 692 11.42 -22.10 -9.04
C ASP A 692 12.29 -23.35 -9.01
N TYR A 693 13.40 -23.31 -8.26
CA TYR A 693 14.28 -24.45 -8.06
C TYR A 693 13.65 -25.36 -7.01
N ALA A 694 12.60 -26.08 -7.41
CA ALA A 694 11.84 -26.94 -6.52
C ALA A 694 12.49 -28.30 -6.33
N LEU A 695 12.51 -28.74 -5.08
CA LEU A 695 12.94 -30.06 -4.63
C LEU A 695 11.76 -30.73 -3.93
N TYR A 696 11.20 -31.76 -4.53
CA TYR A 696 10.11 -32.52 -3.96
C TYR A 696 10.65 -33.73 -3.24
N LEU A 697 10.24 -33.93 -2.00
CA LEU A 697 10.62 -35.06 -1.14
C LEU A 697 9.38 -35.80 -0.69
N PRO A 698 9.47 -37.14 -0.45
CA PRO A 698 8.40 -37.87 0.20
C PRO A 698 8.07 -37.24 1.57
N MET A 699 6.78 -37.19 1.92
CA MET A 699 6.32 -36.66 3.21
C MET A 699 6.95 -37.43 4.39
N GLU A 700 7.19 -38.72 4.20
CA GLU A 700 7.85 -39.62 5.18
C GLU A 700 9.31 -39.23 5.48
N ALA A 701 9.95 -38.48 4.59
CA ALA A 701 11.34 -38.06 4.75
C ALA A 701 11.50 -36.75 5.53
N MET A 702 10.41 -36.18 6.01
CA MET A 702 10.44 -34.95 6.79
C MET A 702 11.21 -35.15 8.10
N PRO A 703 12.21 -34.29 8.41
CA PRO A 703 13.01 -34.45 9.63
C PRO A 703 12.40 -33.81 10.90
N PHE A 704 11.26 -33.12 10.80
CA PHE A 704 10.58 -32.45 11.92
C PHE A 704 9.09 -32.30 11.67
N PRO A 705 8.33 -32.11 12.78
CA PRO A 705 6.90 -31.93 12.71
C PRO A 705 6.52 -30.58 12.10
N ILE A 706 5.50 -30.59 11.25
CA ILE A 706 4.91 -29.37 10.71
C ILE A 706 3.40 -29.41 10.91
N PRO A 707 2.82 -28.39 11.57
CA PRO A 707 1.40 -28.38 11.91
C PRO A 707 0.51 -27.90 10.75
N ILE A 708 0.86 -28.21 9.50
CA ILE A 708 0.14 -27.79 8.31
C ILE A 708 0.01 -28.97 7.36
N ALA A 709 -1.18 -29.13 6.77
CA ALA A 709 -1.42 -30.03 5.65
C ALA A 709 -2.39 -29.38 4.67
N THR A 710 -2.01 -29.29 3.42
CA THR A 710 -2.90 -28.76 2.38
C THR A 710 -3.26 -29.89 1.41
N PHE A 711 -4.54 -30.26 1.41
CA PHE A 711 -5.03 -31.30 0.52
C PHE A 711 -5.30 -30.75 -0.87
N GLY A 712 -4.86 -31.50 -1.88
CA GLY A 712 -5.24 -31.38 -3.28
C GLY A 712 -6.22 -32.50 -3.66
N LEU A 713 -7.34 -32.15 -4.28
CA LEU A 713 -8.40 -33.06 -4.63
C LEU A 713 -8.73 -32.91 -6.13
N ARG A 714 -8.49 -33.92 -6.94
CA ARG A 714 -8.88 -33.90 -8.36
C ARG A 714 -10.23 -34.58 -8.52
N VAL A 715 -11.23 -33.85 -9.01
CA VAL A 715 -12.60 -34.32 -9.21
C VAL A 715 -13.03 -34.13 -10.66
N ALA A 716 -13.78 -35.10 -11.21
CA ALA A 716 -14.26 -35.01 -12.59
C ALA A 716 -15.39 -33.99 -12.76
N ASP A 717 -16.28 -33.88 -11.76
CA ASP A 717 -17.38 -32.91 -11.72
C ASP A 717 -17.75 -32.66 -10.25
N ALA A 718 -17.44 -31.47 -9.78
CA ALA A 718 -17.78 -31.03 -8.42
C ALA A 718 -19.25 -30.62 -8.38
N GLY A 719 -20.13 -31.55 -8.08
CA GLY A 719 -21.56 -31.26 -7.93
C GLY A 719 -21.88 -30.31 -6.74
N PRO A 720 -23.10 -29.79 -6.69
CA PRO A 720 -23.55 -28.98 -5.56
C PRO A 720 -23.41 -29.76 -4.24
N GLY A 721 -22.64 -29.23 -3.31
CA GLY A 721 -22.39 -29.87 -2.01
C GLY A 721 -21.07 -30.62 -1.88
N PHE A 722 -20.19 -30.58 -2.90
CA PHE A 722 -18.86 -31.18 -2.82
C PHE A 722 -18.05 -30.70 -1.61
N ALA A 723 -18.00 -29.40 -1.38
CA ALA A 723 -17.30 -28.84 -0.21
C ALA A 723 -17.85 -29.36 1.14
N ARG A 724 -19.14 -29.68 1.23
CA ARG A 724 -19.72 -30.29 2.42
C ARG A 724 -19.28 -31.75 2.56
N GLN A 725 -19.29 -32.53 1.48
CA GLN A 725 -18.81 -33.92 1.50
C GLN A 725 -17.36 -34.00 1.93
N VAL A 726 -16.52 -33.07 1.46
CA VAL A 726 -15.11 -32.95 1.87
C VAL A 726 -15.01 -32.70 3.37
N ARG A 727 -15.77 -31.75 3.91
CA ARG A 727 -15.77 -31.48 5.37
C ARG A 727 -16.22 -32.66 6.18
N GLU A 728 -17.33 -33.32 5.78
CA GLU A 728 -17.87 -34.48 6.45
C GLU A 728 -16.85 -35.66 6.45
N ALA A 729 -16.12 -35.86 5.34
CA ALA A 729 -15.09 -36.87 5.27
C ALA A 729 -13.88 -36.58 6.18
N ILE A 730 -13.47 -35.33 6.26
CA ILE A 730 -12.38 -34.90 7.17
C ILE A 730 -12.82 -35.08 8.62
N TRP A 731 -14.00 -34.59 8.99
CA TRP A 731 -14.52 -34.69 10.36
C TRP A 731 -14.86 -36.09 10.82
N ALA A 732 -15.04 -37.04 9.89
CA ALA A 732 -15.18 -38.44 10.26
C ALA A 732 -13.90 -39.03 10.87
N GLU A 733 -12.73 -38.57 10.44
CA GLU A 733 -11.43 -39.01 10.94
C GLU A 733 -10.87 -38.05 12.01
N GLU A 734 -11.03 -36.72 11.82
CA GLU A 734 -10.51 -35.66 12.68
C GLU A 734 -11.63 -34.67 13.04
N PRO A 735 -12.49 -34.97 14.03
CA PRO A 735 -13.68 -34.16 14.35
C PRO A 735 -13.39 -32.74 14.85
N THR A 736 -12.21 -32.51 15.44
CA THR A 736 -11.79 -31.20 15.99
C THR A 736 -11.04 -30.34 15.00
N LEU A 737 -10.77 -30.85 13.79
CA LEU A 737 -9.97 -30.16 12.79
C LEU A 737 -10.82 -29.13 12.02
N PRO A 738 -10.50 -27.82 12.06
CA PRO A 738 -11.19 -26.82 11.26
C PRO A 738 -10.94 -27.02 9.77
N VAL A 739 -12.02 -26.93 8.99
CA VAL A 739 -11.97 -26.94 7.52
C VAL A 739 -12.48 -25.59 7.02
N PRO A 740 -11.65 -24.52 7.05
CA PRO A 740 -12.11 -23.15 6.80
C PRO A 740 -12.53 -22.96 5.35
N GLN A 741 -11.80 -23.56 4.42
CA GLN A 741 -11.99 -23.35 2.99
C GLN A 741 -11.88 -24.67 2.23
N VAL A 742 -12.76 -24.85 1.25
CA VAL A 742 -12.68 -25.88 0.20
C VAL A 742 -12.90 -25.13 -1.10
N VAL A 743 -11.83 -24.75 -1.78
CA VAL A 743 -11.87 -23.81 -2.91
C VAL A 743 -11.30 -24.42 -4.18
N PRO A 744 -11.83 -24.06 -5.37
CA PRO A 744 -11.24 -24.48 -6.64
C PRO A 744 -9.86 -23.83 -6.83
N MET A 745 -8.95 -24.56 -7.46
CA MET A 745 -7.59 -24.09 -7.74
C MET A 745 -7.57 -22.83 -8.63
N GLU A 746 -8.53 -22.68 -9.54
CA GLU A 746 -8.65 -21.48 -10.37
C GLU A 746 -8.90 -20.21 -9.54
N GLU A 747 -9.74 -20.31 -8.49
CA GLU A 747 -10.00 -19.19 -7.58
C GLU A 747 -8.73 -18.82 -6.82
N TRP A 748 -7.99 -19.81 -6.33
CA TRP A 748 -6.71 -19.66 -5.66
C TRP A 748 -5.66 -18.95 -6.53
N ILE A 749 -5.47 -19.39 -7.79
CA ILE A 749 -4.58 -18.74 -8.76
C ILE A 749 -5.07 -17.33 -9.08
N SER A 750 -6.40 -17.12 -9.21
CA SER A 750 -6.98 -15.78 -9.47
C SER A 750 -6.72 -14.80 -8.32
N GLU A 751 -6.81 -15.26 -7.07
CA GLU A 751 -6.50 -14.43 -5.89
C GLU A 751 -5.03 -14.01 -5.87
N SER A 752 -4.12 -14.91 -6.27
CA SER A 752 -2.68 -14.60 -6.37
C SER A 752 -2.36 -13.40 -7.27
N SER A 753 -3.21 -13.12 -8.25
CA SER A 753 -3.07 -12.04 -9.22
C SER A 753 -3.99 -10.82 -8.95
N ALA A 754 -4.78 -10.85 -7.86
CA ALA A 754 -5.83 -9.85 -7.59
C ALA A 754 -5.32 -8.41 -7.53
N THR A 755 -4.20 -8.17 -6.87
CA THR A 755 -3.57 -6.83 -6.75
C THR A 755 -3.18 -6.26 -8.11
N ARG A 756 -2.62 -7.09 -9.00
CA ARG A 756 -2.22 -6.67 -10.35
C ARG A 756 -3.43 -6.43 -11.25
N ARG A 757 -4.44 -7.29 -11.15
CA ARG A 757 -5.72 -7.13 -11.85
C ARG A 757 -6.39 -5.81 -11.48
N PHE A 758 -6.44 -5.50 -10.20
CA PHE A 758 -6.97 -4.23 -9.71
C PHE A 758 -6.19 -3.02 -10.26
N GLY A 759 -4.87 -3.04 -10.20
CA GLY A 759 -4.01 -2.00 -10.80
C GLY A 759 -4.28 -1.80 -12.29
N SER A 760 -4.34 -2.88 -13.08
CA SER A 760 -4.59 -2.83 -14.52
C SER A 760 -5.96 -2.26 -14.87
N LEU A 761 -7.01 -2.65 -14.13
CA LEU A 761 -8.36 -2.11 -14.31
C LEU A 761 -8.44 -0.62 -13.97
N LEU A 762 -7.76 -0.20 -12.89
CA LEU A 762 -7.73 1.19 -12.46
C LEU A 762 -7.03 2.10 -13.48
N PHE A 763 -5.87 1.71 -13.97
CA PHE A 763 -5.13 2.45 -15.01
C PHE A 763 -5.86 2.40 -16.34
N GLY A 764 -6.52 1.29 -16.69
CA GLY A 764 -7.40 1.20 -17.84
C GLY A 764 -8.55 2.19 -17.79
N ALA A 765 -9.21 2.31 -16.65
CA ALA A 765 -10.27 3.29 -16.43
C ALA A 765 -9.74 4.73 -16.56
N PHE A 766 -8.54 5.02 -16.05
CA PHE A 766 -7.91 6.34 -16.23
C PHE A 766 -7.59 6.63 -17.69
N GLY A 767 -7.10 5.65 -18.45
CA GLY A 767 -6.88 5.78 -19.89
C GLY A 767 -8.16 6.14 -20.65
N VAL A 768 -9.26 5.45 -20.35
CA VAL A 768 -10.58 5.75 -20.96
C VAL A 768 -11.06 7.15 -20.57
N VAL A 769 -10.98 7.53 -19.30
CA VAL A 769 -11.35 8.88 -18.83
C VAL A 769 -10.49 9.95 -19.49
N ALA A 770 -9.17 9.71 -19.63
CA ALA A 770 -8.27 10.64 -20.31
C ALA A 770 -8.65 10.83 -21.79
N LEU A 771 -8.98 9.75 -22.49
CA LEU A 771 -9.46 9.82 -23.89
C LEU A 771 -10.78 10.59 -24.03
N LEU A 772 -11.75 10.33 -23.14
CA LEU A 772 -13.02 11.05 -23.11
C LEU A 772 -12.82 12.54 -22.85
N LEU A 773 -11.93 12.87 -21.92
CA LEU A 773 -11.57 14.26 -21.61
C LEU A 773 -10.88 14.94 -22.81
N ALA A 774 -9.92 14.27 -23.47
CA ALA A 774 -9.26 14.78 -24.64
C ALA A 774 -10.26 15.01 -25.82
N ALA A 775 -11.16 14.06 -26.04
CA ALA A 775 -12.21 14.21 -27.04
C ALA A 775 -13.18 15.36 -26.74
N ALA A 776 -13.44 15.66 -25.48
CA ALA A 776 -14.27 16.79 -25.03
C ALA A 776 -13.56 18.15 -25.20
N GLY A 777 -12.21 18.17 -25.16
CA GLY A 777 -11.38 19.37 -25.35
C GLY A 777 -11.14 19.77 -26.82
N LEU A 778 -11.15 18.79 -27.73
CA LEU A 778 -11.03 18.98 -29.17
C LEU A 778 -12.31 19.55 -29.77
#